data_5e3f6b52f297758fc56deb3f90f398f1
#
_entry.id   5e3f6b52f297758fc56deb3f90f398f1
#
_cell.length_a   1.000
_cell.length_b   1.000
_cell.length_c   1.000
_cell.angle_alpha   90.00
_cell.angle_beta   90.00
_cell.angle_gamma   90.00
#
_symmetry.space_group_name_H-M   'P 1'
#
loop_
_entity.id
_entity.type
_entity.pdbx_description
1 polymer ?
#
loop_
_entity_poly.entity_id
_entity_poly.type
_entity_poly.pdbx_seq_one_letter_code
_entity_poly.pdbx_strand_id
1 'polypeptide(L)'
;MAFYDVDNAMTVKLDYELPKVPAFREGIRRAPRREAHLSEADKALAIRNALRYIHPDHHLQMAREFARELEEHGRIYGYRFRPEGELHGKPIDQYRGNCIEAKAFQVMIDNNLDFDVALYPYELVTYGETGQVCQNWMQYRLIKKYLEVMTDEQTLVVMSGHPLGLFHSHKLAPRCIITNGLMVGTFDDQKNFNRAAALGVANYGQMTAGRLFVSAGLGGMSGAQGKAAEIAGAVSIIAEVDDSRIETRYTQGWVSQRTDSLEEALAMARRHLADRTPCAIAYHGNVVDLLEYLYDNNVHVDLLSDQTSCHVPYDGGYCPQGLTFAQRTEMLDHDPEKFRKLVDKSLRRHYEMICRFHDRGTYFFDYGNSFLKAVFDAGVRDVCRNGENDLDGFVFPSYVEDILGPCLFDFGYGPFRWCCLSGRSEDLDKTDAAAAEYILENNRRYQDYDNYVWVRDAKRNRMVVGTQCRILYQDAMGRMNIALKFNEMVRNGEIGPVMLGRDHHDTGGTDSPFRETSNIKDGSNIMADMATQCYAGNAARGMSLIALHNGGGVGIGKSINGGFGMVLDGSERVDTILRMSMPWDTMVGVARRSWARNDNAVTTAMEYNRLYAGQDHITLPYTALEDDDIIAAVLHGAR
;
A
#
# COMPACT_ATOMS: atom_id res chain seq x y z
N MET A 1 23.77 7.12 6.95
CA MET A 1 22.72 6.36 7.67
C MET A 1 22.69 6.85 9.10
N ALA A 2 21.59 7.43 9.54
CA ALA A 2 21.41 7.73 10.94
C ALA A 2 21.14 6.40 11.65
N PHE A 3 21.96 6.03 12.63
CA PHE A 3 21.64 4.93 13.52
C PHE A 3 20.37 5.30 14.28
N TYR A 4 19.29 4.60 13.99
CA TYR A 4 18.05 4.76 14.75
C TYR A 4 18.30 4.28 16.18
N ASP A 5 18.25 5.19 17.14
CA ASP A 5 18.26 4.84 18.56
C ASP A 5 16.88 4.22 18.89
N VAL A 6 16.75 2.95 18.54
CA VAL A 6 15.52 2.17 18.71
C VAL A 6 15.22 1.90 20.18
N ASP A 7 16.22 2.05 21.07
CA ASP A 7 16.07 1.77 22.51
C ASP A 7 15.29 2.85 23.27
N ASN A 8 15.21 4.07 22.72
CA ASN A 8 14.42 5.16 23.29
C ASN A 8 12.97 5.27 22.79
N ALA A 9 12.54 4.48 21.82
CA ALA A 9 11.13 4.41 21.45
C ALA A 9 10.39 3.53 22.45
N MET A 10 9.29 4.02 23.03
CA MET A 10 8.42 3.28 23.97
C MET A 10 7.68 2.14 23.26
N THR A 11 8.41 1.14 22.75
CA THR A 11 7.86 -0.01 22.05
C THR A 11 8.09 -1.29 22.81
N VAL A 12 7.13 -2.21 22.73
CA VAL A 12 7.29 -3.55 23.30
C VAL A 12 8.28 -4.34 22.44
N LYS A 13 9.32 -4.89 23.04
CA LYS A 13 10.38 -5.67 22.38
C LYS A 13 10.67 -6.95 23.12
N LEU A 14 11.38 -7.86 22.47
CA LEU A 14 11.96 -9.02 23.16
C LEU A 14 13.04 -8.56 24.15
N ASP A 15 13.31 -9.42 25.14
CA ASP A 15 14.38 -9.16 26.09
C ASP A 15 15.74 -9.12 25.37
N TYR A 16 16.63 -8.22 25.80
CA TYR A 16 17.95 -8.08 25.23
C TYR A 16 18.77 -9.39 25.37
N GLU A 17 18.71 -10.01 26.55
CA GLU A 17 19.41 -11.25 26.81
C GLU A 17 18.79 -12.42 26.03
N LEU A 18 19.61 -13.12 25.26
CA LEU A 18 19.17 -14.32 24.54
C LEU A 18 18.86 -15.45 25.52
N PRO A 19 17.66 -16.04 25.49
CA PRO A 19 17.34 -17.18 26.33
C PRO A 19 18.21 -18.40 25.98
N LYS A 20 18.36 -19.33 26.91
CA LYS A 20 18.95 -20.64 26.62
C LYS A 20 18.06 -21.38 25.62
N VAL A 21 18.67 -22.19 24.77
CA VAL A 21 17.92 -23.07 23.85
C VAL A 21 17.23 -24.15 24.68
N PRO A 22 15.88 -24.21 24.71
CA PRO A 22 15.19 -25.24 25.47
C PRO A 22 15.37 -26.62 24.85
N ALA A 23 15.53 -27.65 25.67
CA ALA A 23 15.64 -29.02 25.22
C ALA A 23 14.35 -29.50 24.52
N PHE A 24 14.48 -30.35 23.52
CA PHE A 24 13.36 -31.09 22.93
C PHE A 24 13.10 -32.34 23.77
N ARG A 25 11.82 -32.61 24.00
CA ARG A 25 11.39 -33.83 24.68
C ARG A 25 11.15 -34.94 23.66
N GLU A 26 11.61 -36.11 23.93
CA GLU A 26 11.39 -37.29 23.10
C GLU A 26 9.91 -37.67 23.07
N GLY A 27 9.44 -38.21 21.95
CA GLY A 27 8.05 -38.67 21.76
C GLY A 27 7.04 -37.55 21.40
N ILE A 28 7.42 -36.29 21.40
CA ILE A 28 6.55 -35.18 20.98
C ILE A 28 6.54 -35.07 19.45
N ARG A 29 5.34 -34.96 18.91
CA ARG A 29 5.14 -34.84 17.44
C ARG A 29 5.79 -33.56 16.91
N ARG A 30 6.54 -33.71 15.82
CA ARG A 30 7.24 -32.63 15.14
C ARG A 30 6.57 -32.34 13.78
N ALA A 31 6.56 -31.07 13.37
CA ALA A 31 6.09 -30.70 12.05
C ALA A 31 6.98 -31.31 10.94
N PRO A 32 6.37 -31.77 9.84
CA PRO A 32 7.15 -32.23 8.68
C PRO A 32 7.95 -31.06 8.09
N ARG A 33 9.11 -31.40 7.50
CA ARG A 33 9.85 -30.43 6.71
C ARG A 33 8.98 -29.93 5.57
N ARG A 34 8.96 -28.62 5.37
CA ARG A 34 8.22 -27.98 4.28
C ARG A 34 9.17 -27.55 3.17
N GLU A 35 8.86 -27.95 1.96
CA GLU A 35 9.58 -27.47 0.78
C GLU A 35 8.97 -26.14 0.33
N ALA A 36 9.70 -25.05 0.53
CA ALA A 36 9.28 -23.71 0.13
C ALA A 36 9.87 -23.25 -1.21
N HIS A 37 10.70 -24.09 -1.84
CA HIS A 37 11.41 -23.81 -3.10
C HIS A 37 12.14 -22.44 -3.09
N LEU A 38 12.85 -22.17 -1.98
CA LEU A 38 13.53 -20.90 -1.78
C LEU A 38 14.83 -20.83 -2.59
N SER A 39 15.03 -19.74 -3.32
CA SER A 39 16.32 -19.37 -3.87
C SER A 39 17.30 -18.96 -2.75
N GLU A 40 18.58 -18.79 -3.04
CA GLU A 40 19.56 -18.29 -2.06
C GLU A 40 19.21 -16.86 -1.61
N ALA A 41 18.69 -16.03 -2.52
CA ALA A 41 18.17 -14.70 -2.18
C ALA A 41 16.96 -14.78 -1.24
N ASP A 42 16.04 -15.71 -1.48
CA ASP A 42 14.89 -15.95 -0.61
C ASP A 42 15.33 -16.40 0.79
N LYS A 43 16.34 -17.28 0.89
CA LYS A 43 16.89 -17.73 2.18
C LYS A 43 17.53 -16.59 2.94
N ALA A 44 18.32 -15.75 2.25
CA ALA A 44 18.93 -14.56 2.83
C ALA A 44 17.86 -13.60 3.38
N LEU A 45 16.81 -13.41 2.62
CA LEU A 45 15.69 -12.58 2.97
C LEU A 45 14.92 -13.13 4.19
N ALA A 46 14.65 -14.44 4.25
CA ALA A 46 14.01 -15.10 5.39
C ALA A 46 14.83 -14.90 6.70
N ILE A 47 16.15 -14.99 6.63
CA ILE A 47 17.02 -14.72 7.77
C ILE A 47 16.91 -13.25 8.21
N ARG A 48 16.99 -12.29 7.29
CA ARG A 48 16.81 -10.86 7.59
C ARG A 48 15.46 -10.58 8.24
N ASN A 49 14.40 -11.24 7.80
CA ASN A 49 13.07 -11.12 8.39
C ASN A 49 13.02 -11.60 9.83
N ALA A 50 13.66 -12.69 10.13
CA ALA A 50 13.73 -13.20 11.49
C ALA A 50 14.61 -12.30 12.38
N LEU A 51 15.67 -11.71 11.85
CA LEU A 51 16.56 -10.81 12.58
C LEU A 51 15.92 -9.49 13.00
N ARG A 52 14.84 -9.04 12.35
CA ARG A 52 14.13 -7.80 12.75
C ARG A 52 13.48 -7.85 14.15
N TYR A 53 13.36 -9.03 14.75
CA TYR A 53 12.92 -9.19 16.14
C TYR A 53 14.08 -9.08 17.15
N ILE A 54 15.31 -9.18 16.69
CA ILE A 54 16.52 -9.45 17.48
C ILE A 54 17.37 -8.18 17.56
N HIS A 55 17.90 -7.91 18.77
CA HIS A 55 18.86 -6.80 18.93
C HIS A 55 20.10 -7.02 18.04
N PRO A 56 20.61 -5.97 17.36
CA PRO A 56 21.74 -6.09 16.42
C PRO A 56 22.98 -6.81 16.95
N ASP A 57 23.30 -6.65 18.24
CA ASP A 57 24.45 -7.32 18.87
C ASP A 57 24.41 -8.85 18.76
N HIS A 58 23.23 -9.42 18.59
CA HIS A 58 23.01 -10.87 18.50
C HIS A 58 22.81 -11.37 17.06
N HIS A 59 22.82 -10.48 16.06
CA HIS A 59 22.44 -10.84 14.68
C HIS A 59 23.32 -11.95 14.11
N LEU A 60 24.65 -11.88 14.27
CA LEU A 60 25.54 -12.89 13.68
C LEU A 60 25.33 -14.29 14.29
N GLN A 61 25.09 -14.35 15.60
CA GLN A 61 24.76 -15.61 16.27
C GLN A 61 23.42 -16.15 15.79
N MET A 62 22.39 -15.31 15.79
CA MET A 62 21.02 -15.71 15.45
C MET A 62 20.88 -16.03 13.96
N ALA A 63 21.60 -15.33 13.07
CA ALA A 63 21.61 -15.66 11.64
C ALA A 63 22.07 -17.10 11.39
N ARG A 64 23.11 -17.56 12.11
CA ARG A 64 23.61 -18.95 12.02
C ARG A 64 22.59 -19.97 12.53
N GLU A 65 21.85 -19.63 13.59
CA GLU A 65 20.80 -20.50 14.12
C GLU A 65 19.62 -20.57 13.14
N PHE A 66 19.17 -19.43 12.63
CA PHE A 66 18.09 -19.34 11.67
C PHE A 66 18.39 -20.02 10.34
N ALA A 67 19.65 -19.92 9.87
CA ALA A 67 20.09 -20.64 8.67
C ALA A 67 20.00 -22.16 8.85
N ARG A 68 20.36 -22.69 10.02
CA ARG A 68 20.21 -24.12 10.34
C ARG A 68 18.75 -24.53 10.40
N GLU A 69 17.90 -23.75 11.09
CA GLU A 69 16.47 -24.04 11.15
C GLU A 69 15.84 -24.05 9.75
N LEU A 70 16.22 -23.10 8.88
CA LEU A 70 15.74 -23.01 7.52
C LEU A 70 16.17 -24.22 6.68
N GLU A 71 17.41 -24.69 6.83
CA GLU A 71 17.93 -25.86 6.12
C GLU A 71 17.32 -27.17 6.64
N GLU A 72 17.16 -27.30 7.96
CA GLU A 72 16.63 -28.53 8.58
C GLU A 72 15.11 -28.66 8.44
N HIS A 73 14.37 -27.55 8.52
CA HIS A 73 12.91 -27.56 8.62
C HIS A 73 12.18 -26.86 7.47
N GLY A 74 12.90 -26.15 6.59
CA GLY A 74 12.32 -25.34 5.52
C GLY A 74 11.62 -24.07 6.03
N ARG A 75 11.76 -23.76 7.32
CA ARG A 75 11.20 -22.56 8.01
C ARG A 75 12.06 -22.17 9.20
N ILE A 76 11.94 -20.90 9.60
CA ILE A 76 12.53 -20.37 10.83
C ILE A 76 11.45 -20.33 11.91
N TYR A 77 11.55 -21.19 12.91
CA TYR A 77 10.64 -21.24 14.06
C TYR A 77 11.13 -20.44 15.25
N GLY A 78 12.44 -20.12 15.32
CA GLY A 78 13.05 -19.41 16.43
C GLY A 78 13.05 -20.23 17.72
N TYR A 79 13.45 -21.49 17.67
CA TYR A 79 13.35 -22.45 18.77
C TYR A 79 14.00 -21.99 20.07
N ARG A 80 15.04 -21.16 19.99
CA ARG A 80 15.66 -20.55 21.17
C ARG A 80 14.66 -19.76 22.03
N PHE A 81 13.66 -19.13 21.42
CA PHE A 81 12.68 -18.30 22.10
C PHE A 81 11.46 -19.08 22.60
N ARG A 82 11.43 -20.38 22.40
CA ARG A 82 10.40 -21.25 22.96
C ARG A 82 10.46 -21.21 24.50
N PRO A 83 9.31 -21.25 25.21
CA PRO A 83 9.31 -21.44 26.65
C PRO A 83 10.00 -22.74 27.08
N GLU A 84 10.59 -22.74 28.26
CA GLU A 84 11.08 -23.98 28.88
C GLU A 84 9.90 -24.84 29.35
N GLY A 85 9.98 -26.14 29.10
CA GLY A 85 8.95 -27.10 29.50
C GLY A 85 7.71 -27.11 28.60
N GLU A 86 6.64 -27.64 29.12
CA GLU A 86 5.34 -27.76 28.44
C GLU A 86 4.49 -26.51 28.68
N LEU A 87 3.77 -26.08 27.66
CA LEU A 87 2.77 -25.03 27.78
C LEU A 87 1.42 -25.67 28.16
N HIS A 88 0.74 -25.04 29.08
CA HIS A 88 -0.62 -25.37 29.50
C HIS A 88 -1.38 -24.08 29.80
N GLY A 89 -2.66 -24.05 29.50
CA GLY A 89 -3.54 -23.00 30.00
C GLY A 89 -3.63 -23.07 31.52
N LYS A 90 -3.18 -22.02 32.18
CA LYS A 90 -3.25 -21.87 33.66
C LYS A 90 -4.56 -21.16 34.04
N PRO A 91 -4.97 -21.20 35.31
CA PRO A 91 -6.01 -20.31 35.81
C PRO A 91 -5.74 -18.85 35.47
N ILE A 92 -6.79 -18.14 35.04
CA ILE A 92 -6.67 -16.78 34.47
C ILE A 92 -6.04 -15.74 35.38
N ASP A 93 -6.17 -15.93 36.68
CA ASP A 93 -5.58 -15.10 37.74
C ASP A 93 -4.05 -15.21 37.81
N GLN A 94 -3.46 -16.26 37.25
CA GLN A 94 -2.01 -16.45 37.20
C GLN A 94 -1.36 -15.71 35.99
N TYR A 95 -2.16 -15.13 35.10
CA TYR A 95 -1.65 -14.34 33.98
C TYR A 95 -1.59 -12.84 34.32
N ARG A 96 -0.51 -12.19 33.87
CA ARG A 96 -0.38 -10.73 33.96
C ARG A 96 -1.23 -10.07 32.85
N GLY A 97 -1.73 -8.88 33.11
CA GLY A 97 -2.49 -8.08 32.17
C GLY A 97 -3.43 -7.11 32.85
N ASN A 98 -3.71 -6.00 32.18
CA ASN A 98 -4.51 -4.89 32.73
C ASN A 98 -6.01 -5.01 32.42
N CYS A 99 -6.42 -5.95 31.56
CA CYS A 99 -7.82 -6.27 31.30
C CYS A 99 -8.04 -7.78 31.22
N ILE A 100 -9.28 -8.20 31.45
CA ILE A 100 -9.64 -9.62 31.54
C ILE A 100 -9.46 -10.34 30.19
N GLU A 101 -9.77 -9.67 29.07
CA GLU A 101 -9.65 -10.22 27.73
C GLU A 101 -8.19 -10.53 27.40
N ALA A 102 -7.26 -9.63 27.75
CA ALA A 102 -5.83 -9.86 27.51
C ALA A 102 -5.31 -11.09 28.27
N LYS A 103 -5.79 -11.33 29.49
CA LYS A 103 -5.49 -12.55 30.26
C LYS A 103 -6.13 -13.77 29.60
N ALA A 104 -7.40 -13.67 29.19
CA ALA A 104 -8.12 -14.76 28.52
C ALA A 104 -7.43 -15.18 27.22
N PHE A 105 -6.96 -14.23 26.42
CA PHE A 105 -6.21 -14.52 25.18
C PHE A 105 -4.90 -15.26 25.48
N GLN A 106 -4.20 -14.91 26.54
CA GLN A 106 -2.99 -15.63 26.95
C GLN A 106 -3.30 -17.07 27.38
N VAL A 107 -4.39 -17.30 28.13
CA VAL A 107 -4.87 -18.65 28.46
C VAL A 107 -5.13 -19.46 27.19
N MET A 108 -5.86 -18.88 26.23
CA MET A 108 -6.21 -19.56 24.99
C MET A 108 -5.00 -19.85 24.09
N ILE A 109 -4.04 -18.95 24.04
CA ILE A 109 -2.77 -19.19 23.32
C ILE A 109 -2.02 -20.37 23.93
N ASP A 110 -1.88 -20.39 25.27
CA ASP A 110 -1.17 -21.48 25.94
C ASP A 110 -1.93 -22.81 25.84
N ASN A 111 -3.27 -22.81 25.88
CA ASN A 111 -4.10 -23.98 25.62
C ASN A 111 -3.91 -24.54 24.21
N ASN A 112 -3.83 -23.66 23.20
CA ASN A 112 -3.61 -24.08 21.83
C ASN A 112 -2.23 -24.68 21.58
N LEU A 113 -1.26 -24.36 22.45
CA LEU A 113 0.13 -24.86 22.40
C LEU A 113 0.40 -25.98 23.41
N ASP A 114 -0.62 -26.42 24.15
CA ASP A 114 -0.57 -27.56 25.04
C ASP A 114 -0.18 -28.83 24.24
N PHE A 115 0.72 -29.64 24.79
CA PHE A 115 1.25 -30.83 24.10
C PHE A 115 0.20 -31.88 23.80
N ASP A 116 -0.89 -31.91 24.56
CA ASP A 116 -2.02 -32.83 24.33
C ASP A 116 -3.02 -32.27 23.31
N VAL A 117 -2.98 -30.96 23.01
CA VAL A 117 -3.90 -30.25 22.10
C VAL A 117 -3.23 -29.93 20.76
N ALA A 118 -2.02 -29.37 20.79
CA ALA A 118 -1.33 -28.92 19.59
C ALA A 118 -0.93 -30.06 18.67
N LEU A 119 -1.17 -29.89 17.37
CA LEU A 119 -0.72 -30.87 16.39
C LEU A 119 0.80 -30.97 16.36
N TYR A 120 1.51 -29.83 16.48
CA TYR A 120 2.95 -29.71 16.50
C TYR A 120 3.38 -28.72 17.59
N PRO A 121 3.48 -29.16 18.86
CA PRO A 121 3.68 -28.26 20.01
C PRO A 121 4.95 -27.40 19.93
N TYR A 122 5.97 -27.83 19.19
CA TYR A 122 7.23 -27.10 19.03
C TYR A 122 7.24 -26.15 17.83
N GLU A 123 6.36 -26.36 16.85
CA GLU A 123 6.30 -25.62 15.60
C GLU A 123 5.04 -24.73 15.49
N LEU A 124 4.34 -24.55 16.61
CA LEU A 124 3.15 -23.73 16.76
C LEU A 124 1.88 -24.32 16.12
N VAL A 125 0.72 -23.85 16.56
CA VAL A 125 -0.58 -24.33 16.10
C VAL A 125 -0.93 -23.75 14.74
N THR A 126 -1.41 -24.60 13.84
CA THR A 126 -2.01 -24.18 12.58
C THR A 126 -3.49 -24.53 12.57
N TYR A 127 -4.34 -23.57 12.21
CA TYR A 127 -5.70 -23.84 11.80
C TYR A 127 -5.70 -24.20 10.32
N GLY A 128 -5.85 -25.48 10.03
CA GLY A 128 -5.59 -25.97 8.70
C GLY A 128 -4.10 -25.89 8.34
N GLU A 129 -3.76 -26.05 7.07
CA GLU A 129 -2.37 -26.12 6.63
C GLU A 129 -1.63 -24.77 6.65
N THR A 130 -2.36 -23.68 6.48
CA THR A 130 -1.82 -22.32 6.30
C THR A 130 -2.18 -21.35 7.41
N GLY A 131 -3.20 -21.60 8.21
CA GLY A 131 -3.63 -20.74 9.31
C GLY A 131 -2.76 -20.92 10.55
N GLN A 132 -1.92 -19.94 10.90
CA GLN A 132 -1.06 -19.95 12.08
C GLN A 132 -1.33 -18.73 12.96
N VAL A 133 -1.53 -18.95 14.26
CA VAL A 133 -1.67 -17.84 15.22
C VAL A 133 -0.35 -17.07 15.34
N CYS A 134 0.79 -17.79 15.41
CA CYS A 134 2.14 -17.25 15.32
C CYS A 134 2.93 -18.11 14.32
N GLN A 135 3.86 -17.48 13.61
CA GLN A 135 4.73 -18.22 12.68
C GLN A 135 6.05 -18.67 13.31
N ASN A 136 6.44 -18.03 14.42
CA ASN A 136 7.67 -18.33 15.16
C ASN A 136 7.53 -17.95 16.64
N TRP A 137 8.47 -18.43 17.46
CA TRP A 137 8.45 -18.20 18.91
C TRP A 137 8.80 -16.77 19.33
N MET A 138 9.42 -15.98 18.48
CA MET A 138 9.66 -14.55 18.70
C MET A 138 8.32 -13.79 18.70
N GLN A 139 7.47 -14.09 17.73
CA GLN A 139 6.11 -13.53 17.65
C GLN A 139 5.27 -13.91 18.86
N TYR A 140 5.32 -15.19 19.29
CA TYR A 140 4.64 -15.66 20.49
C TYR A 140 5.02 -14.80 21.71
N ARG A 141 6.33 -14.65 21.98
CA ARG A 141 6.80 -13.85 23.11
C ARG A 141 6.37 -12.39 23.01
N LEU A 142 6.44 -11.81 21.82
CA LEU A 142 6.09 -10.41 21.61
C LEU A 142 4.59 -10.16 21.81
N ILE A 143 3.73 -11.07 21.30
CA ILE A 143 2.28 -11.01 21.52
C ILE A 143 1.96 -11.12 23.01
N LYS A 144 2.58 -12.06 23.74
CA LYS A 144 2.38 -12.19 25.20
C LYS A 144 2.74 -10.90 25.94
N LYS A 145 3.86 -10.25 25.57
CA LYS A 145 4.25 -8.97 26.15
C LYS A 145 3.24 -7.85 25.87
N TYR A 146 2.70 -7.76 24.65
CA TYR A 146 1.63 -6.80 24.35
C TYR A 146 0.37 -7.06 25.18
N LEU A 147 -0.03 -8.31 25.33
CA LEU A 147 -1.18 -8.68 26.15
C LEU A 147 -0.97 -8.35 27.63
N GLU A 148 0.27 -8.39 28.14
CA GLU A 148 0.56 -7.98 29.52
C GLU A 148 0.41 -6.47 29.75
N VAL A 149 0.68 -5.63 28.76
CA VAL A 149 0.70 -4.16 28.93
C VAL A 149 -0.55 -3.46 28.40
N MET A 150 -1.31 -4.07 27.50
CA MET A 150 -2.51 -3.45 26.90
C MET A 150 -3.58 -3.10 27.93
N THR A 151 -4.35 -2.06 27.64
CA THR A 151 -5.48 -1.59 28.44
C THR A 151 -6.82 -1.98 27.80
N ASP A 152 -7.93 -1.72 28.51
CA ASP A 152 -9.29 -1.93 28.00
C ASP A 152 -9.76 -0.84 27.01
N GLU A 153 -8.89 0.12 26.67
CA GLU A 153 -9.11 1.15 25.65
C GLU A 153 -8.11 1.04 24.48
N GLN A 154 -7.52 -0.15 24.32
CA GLN A 154 -6.62 -0.45 23.19
C GLN A 154 -7.05 -1.71 22.46
N THR A 155 -6.65 -1.81 21.19
CA THR A 155 -6.81 -2.98 20.33
C THR A 155 -5.44 -3.46 19.88
N LEU A 156 -5.07 -4.70 20.19
CA LEU A 156 -3.90 -5.36 19.64
C LEU A 156 -4.19 -5.79 18.20
N VAL A 157 -3.29 -5.47 17.28
CA VAL A 157 -3.40 -5.86 15.87
C VAL A 157 -2.32 -6.87 15.53
N VAL A 158 -2.73 -7.99 14.95
CA VAL A 158 -1.85 -9.09 14.56
C VAL A 158 -2.12 -9.45 13.09
N MET A 159 -1.09 -9.45 12.27
CA MET A 159 -1.13 -9.82 10.86
C MET A 159 -0.29 -11.07 10.63
N SER A 160 -0.93 -12.19 10.28
CA SER A 160 -0.25 -13.48 10.03
C SER A 160 0.81 -13.82 11.08
N GLY A 161 0.48 -13.58 12.36
CA GLY A 161 1.37 -13.78 13.52
C GLY A 161 2.26 -12.58 13.89
N HIS A 162 2.40 -11.56 13.03
CA HIS A 162 3.13 -10.34 13.35
C HIS A 162 2.28 -9.39 14.21
N PRO A 163 2.67 -9.05 15.43
CA PRO A 163 2.00 -8.02 16.21
C PRO A 163 2.42 -6.64 15.68
N LEU A 164 1.52 -5.96 14.97
CA LEU A 164 1.76 -4.63 14.42
C LEU A 164 1.75 -3.54 15.48
N GLY A 165 1.05 -3.74 16.60
CA GLY A 165 1.03 -2.80 17.70
C GLY A 165 -0.30 -2.75 18.46
N LEU A 166 -0.34 -1.86 19.45
CA LEU A 166 -1.54 -1.45 20.18
C LEU A 166 -2.04 -0.12 19.65
N PHE A 167 -3.31 -0.05 19.33
CA PHE A 167 -3.96 1.15 18.83
C PHE A 167 -5.11 1.58 19.71
N HIS A 168 -5.19 2.87 19.99
CA HIS A 168 -6.24 3.46 20.78
C HIS A 168 -7.64 3.10 20.25
N SER A 169 -8.54 2.77 21.17
CA SER A 169 -9.92 2.41 20.90
C SER A 169 -10.80 2.77 22.11
N HIS A 170 -11.94 2.17 22.24
CA HIS A 170 -12.84 2.37 23.38
C HIS A 170 -13.23 1.01 24.01
N LYS A 171 -13.79 1.03 25.20
CA LYS A 171 -14.10 -0.20 25.98
C LYS A 171 -15.03 -1.20 25.31
N LEU A 172 -15.83 -0.77 24.32
CA LEU A 172 -16.72 -1.65 23.55
C LEU A 172 -16.07 -2.18 22.26
N ALA A 173 -14.86 -1.70 21.90
CA ALA A 173 -14.13 -2.20 20.75
C ALA A 173 -13.49 -3.57 21.04
N PRO A 174 -13.25 -4.41 20.01
CA PRO A 174 -12.50 -5.65 20.19
C PRO A 174 -11.10 -5.37 20.75
N ARG A 175 -10.67 -6.20 21.71
CA ARG A 175 -9.31 -6.10 22.26
C ARG A 175 -8.25 -6.63 21.32
N CYS A 176 -8.62 -7.42 20.30
CA CYS A 176 -7.69 -7.96 19.32
C CYS A 176 -8.34 -8.00 17.93
N ILE A 177 -7.58 -7.65 16.91
CA ILE A 177 -7.93 -7.86 15.48
C ILE A 177 -6.81 -8.69 14.88
N ILE A 178 -7.16 -9.89 14.42
CA ILE A 178 -6.21 -10.83 13.81
C ILE A 178 -6.67 -11.11 12.38
N THR A 179 -5.74 -10.98 11.42
CA THR A 179 -5.88 -11.52 10.07
C THR A 179 -4.78 -12.54 9.84
N ASN A 180 -5.08 -13.62 9.12
CA ASN A 180 -4.13 -14.71 9.02
C ASN A 180 -4.24 -15.44 7.67
N GLY A 181 -3.21 -15.33 6.84
CA GLY A 181 -3.09 -16.06 5.60
C GLY A 181 -4.08 -15.65 4.50
N LEU A 182 -4.65 -14.46 4.58
CA LEU A 182 -5.50 -13.93 3.51
C LEU A 182 -4.64 -13.60 2.29
N MET A 183 -4.99 -14.12 1.11
CA MET A 183 -4.27 -13.88 -0.13
C MET A 183 -5.07 -13.01 -1.08
N VAL A 184 -4.39 -12.15 -1.84
CA VAL A 184 -5.02 -11.45 -2.95
C VAL A 184 -5.21 -12.41 -4.12
N GLY A 185 -6.31 -12.27 -4.85
CA GLY A 185 -6.79 -13.24 -5.85
C GLY A 185 -5.87 -13.50 -7.05
N THR A 186 -4.75 -12.78 -7.17
CA THR A 186 -3.72 -13.05 -8.18
C THR A 186 -2.76 -14.18 -7.76
N PHE A 187 -2.69 -14.48 -6.46
CA PHE A 187 -1.80 -15.48 -5.87
C PHE A 187 -2.65 -16.58 -5.22
N ASP A 188 -3.09 -17.54 -6.01
CA ASP A 188 -3.99 -18.63 -5.59
C ASP A 188 -3.28 -19.98 -5.35
N ASP A 189 -1.97 -20.04 -5.59
CA ASP A 189 -1.20 -21.27 -5.45
C ASP A 189 -0.45 -21.36 -4.11
N GLN A 190 -0.38 -22.60 -3.60
CA GLN A 190 0.28 -22.93 -2.34
C GLN A 190 1.81 -22.65 -2.37
N LYS A 191 2.43 -22.66 -3.55
CA LYS A 191 3.86 -22.39 -3.71
C LYS A 191 4.21 -20.93 -3.38
N ASN A 192 3.45 -19.98 -3.96
CA ASN A 192 3.62 -18.56 -3.66
C ASN A 192 3.30 -18.24 -2.21
N PHE A 193 2.26 -18.85 -1.63
CA PHE A 193 1.98 -18.74 -0.20
C PHE A 193 3.16 -19.21 0.66
N ASN A 194 3.70 -20.39 0.38
CA ASN A 194 4.83 -20.95 1.14
C ASN A 194 6.09 -20.09 0.99
N ARG A 195 6.32 -19.54 -0.20
CA ARG A 195 7.41 -18.57 -0.45
C ARG A 195 7.21 -17.31 0.37
N ALA A 196 6.04 -16.67 0.30
CA ALA A 196 5.76 -15.46 1.06
C ALA A 196 5.88 -15.63 2.56
N ALA A 197 5.42 -16.77 3.09
CA ALA A 197 5.56 -17.11 4.50
C ALA A 197 7.03 -17.29 4.96
N ALA A 198 7.97 -17.38 4.04
CA ALA A 198 9.40 -17.56 4.30
C ALA A 198 10.24 -16.29 4.14
N LEU A 199 9.74 -15.27 3.41
CA LEU A 199 10.52 -14.11 2.93
C LEU A 199 10.37 -12.79 3.71
N GLY A 200 10.49 -11.72 3.02
CA GLY A 200 10.21 -10.36 3.38
C GLY A 200 11.11 -9.22 2.91
N VAL A 201 10.72 -8.23 2.04
CA VAL A 201 11.31 -6.87 1.81
C VAL A 201 11.65 -6.38 0.40
N ALA A 202 11.69 -5.23 0.02
CA ALA A 202 11.70 -3.77 -0.13
C ALA A 202 12.52 -3.10 -1.29
N ASN A 203 12.08 -1.97 -1.96
CA ASN A 203 12.56 -0.59 -2.33
C ASN A 203 12.90 -0.21 -3.78
N TYR A 204 12.83 1.03 -4.26
CA TYR A 204 12.66 2.50 -4.20
C TYR A 204 12.68 3.27 -5.53
N GLY A 205 12.29 4.62 -5.58
CA GLY A 205 12.49 5.59 -6.64
C GLY A 205 12.27 7.10 -6.35
N GLN A 206 12.44 8.08 -7.31
CA GLN A 206 12.14 9.55 -7.15
C GLN A 206 11.96 10.39 -8.43
N MET A 207 11.53 11.67 -8.35
CA MET A 207 10.82 12.55 -9.32
C MET A 207 11.36 13.93 -9.71
N THR A 208 10.71 14.64 -10.73
CA THR A 208 10.65 16.13 -10.90
C THR A 208 9.80 16.66 -12.08
N ALA A 209 9.49 18.01 -12.17
CA ALA A 209 8.50 18.74 -13.00
C ALA A 209 9.03 19.68 -14.10
N GLY A 210 8.14 20.14 -15.06
CA GLY A 210 8.38 21.26 -15.98
C GLY A 210 8.71 20.90 -17.44
N ARG A 211 8.02 19.92 -18.10
CA ARG A 211 8.43 19.26 -19.37
C ARG A 211 7.24 18.77 -20.20
N LEU A 212 7.49 18.21 -21.38
CA LEU A 212 6.46 17.54 -22.17
C LEU A 212 6.10 16.18 -21.53
N PHE A 213 4.85 16.06 -21.13
CA PHE A 213 4.25 14.83 -20.63
C PHE A 213 3.33 14.21 -21.66
N VAL A 214 3.53 12.94 -21.97
CA VAL A 214 2.66 12.17 -22.87
C VAL A 214 2.06 11.00 -22.11
N SER A 215 0.75 10.75 -22.28
CA SER A 215 0.07 9.64 -21.63
C SER A 215 -1.17 9.23 -22.39
N ALA A 216 -1.89 8.23 -21.86
CA ALA A 216 -3.16 7.76 -22.44
C ALA A 216 -4.24 7.64 -21.37
N GLY A 217 -5.50 7.79 -21.82
CA GLY A 217 -6.70 7.66 -21.01
C GLY A 217 -7.20 8.97 -20.40
N LEU A 218 -8.51 9.23 -20.56
CA LEU A 218 -9.24 10.35 -19.97
C LEU A 218 -10.48 9.88 -19.19
N GLY A 219 -10.43 8.65 -18.67
CA GLY A 219 -11.48 8.04 -17.86
C GLY A 219 -11.65 8.65 -16.46
N GLY A 220 -12.19 7.88 -15.53
CA GLY A 220 -12.46 8.34 -14.16
C GLY A 220 -11.20 8.81 -13.42
N MET A 221 -10.20 7.96 -13.30
CA MET A 221 -8.93 8.28 -12.63
C MET A 221 -7.98 9.04 -13.57
N SER A 222 -7.79 8.54 -14.77
CA SER A 222 -6.87 9.11 -15.76
C SER A 222 -7.24 10.52 -16.24
N GLY A 223 -8.50 10.90 -16.14
CA GLY A 223 -8.98 12.22 -16.59
C GLY A 223 -8.33 13.42 -15.91
N ALA A 224 -7.74 13.23 -14.74
CA ALA A 224 -7.07 14.31 -14.00
C ALA A 224 -5.63 14.60 -14.48
N GLN A 225 -5.00 13.72 -15.27
CA GLN A 225 -3.59 13.82 -15.67
C GLN A 225 -3.27 15.14 -16.39
N GLY A 226 -4.09 15.50 -17.40
CA GLY A 226 -3.89 16.72 -18.18
C GLY A 226 -3.97 17.96 -17.28
N LYS A 227 -4.96 18.01 -16.40
CA LYS A 227 -5.12 19.12 -15.45
C LYS A 227 -3.96 19.21 -14.46
N ALA A 228 -3.52 18.10 -13.94
CA ALA A 228 -2.37 18.05 -13.04
C ALA A 228 -1.09 18.52 -13.74
N ALA A 229 -0.86 18.13 -14.99
CA ALA A 229 0.26 18.61 -15.80
C ALA A 229 0.23 20.13 -16.01
N GLU A 230 -0.94 20.71 -16.34
CA GLU A 230 -1.11 22.16 -16.44
C GLU A 230 -0.81 22.88 -15.12
N ILE A 231 -1.32 22.38 -14.00
CA ILE A 231 -1.07 22.98 -12.66
C ILE A 231 0.43 22.92 -12.32
N ALA A 232 1.12 21.86 -12.71
CA ALA A 232 2.56 21.70 -12.56
C ALA A 232 3.40 22.53 -13.55
N GLY A 233 2.76 23.24 -14.47
CA GLY A 233 3.45 24.08 -15.47
C GLY A 233 3.92 23.32 -16.72
N ALA A 234 3.49 22.10 -16.92
CA ALA A 234 3.87 21.26 -18.06
C ALA A 234 2.92 21.43 -19.25
N VAL A 235 3.39 21.02 -20.44
CA VAL A 235 2.56 20.76 -21.60
C VAL A 235 2.30 19.25 -21.67
N SER A 236 1.05 18.85 -21.88
CA SER A 236 0.72 17.42 -22.02
C SER A 236 -0.06 17.11 -23.28
N ILE A 237 0.18 15.90 -23.85
CA ILE A 237 -0.65 15.29 -24.89
C ILE A 237 -1.18 13.98 -24.33
N ILE A 238 -2.51 13.86 -24.20
CA ILE A 238 -3.18 12.68 -23.67
C ILE A 238 -4.01 12.04 -24.79
N ALA A 239 -3.66 10.81 -25.16
CA ALA A 239 -4.43 10.05 -26.14
C ALA A 239 -5.67 9.41 -25.50
N GLU A 240 -6.83 9.52 -26.14
CA GLU A 240 -8.08 8.87 -25.74
C GLU A 240 -8.84 8.43 -26.99
N VAL A 241 -9.34 7.20 -26.99
CA VAL A 241 -10.07 6.62 -28.13
C VAL A 241 -11.58 6.87 -28.07
N ASP A 242 -12.09 7.29 -26.92
CA ASP A 242 -13.50 7.58 -26.67
C ASP A 242 -13.73 9.10 -26.64
N ASP A 243 -14.26 9.65 -27.74
CA ASP A 243 -14.53 11.08 -27.86
C ASP A 243 -15.45 11.63 -26.77
N SER A 244 -16.36 10.81 -26.25
CA SER A 244 -17.27 11.22 -25.17
C SER A 244 -16.53 11.58 -23.88
N ARG A 245 -15.39 10.90 -23.63
CA ARG A 245 -14.52 11.22 -22.49
C ARG A 245 -13.74 12.50 -22.72
N ILE A 246 -13.26 12.71 -23.94
CA ILE A 246 -12.59 13.96 -24.34
C ILE A 246 -13.54 15.14 -24.16
N GLU A 247 -14.78 15.04 -24.69
CA GLU A 247 -15.79 16.07 -24.54
C GLU A 247 -16.07 16.39 -23.07
N THR A 248 -16.22 15.34 -22.24
CA THR A 248 -16.43 15.49 -20.80
C THR A 248 -15.30 16.27 -20.13
N ARG A 249 -14.03 15.92 -20.38
CA ARG A 249 -12.88 16.60 -19.76
C ARG A 249 -12.64 18.00 -20.31
N TYR A 250 -12.91 18.21 -21.58
CA TYR A 250 -12.85 19.53 -22.19
C TYR A 250 -13.91 20.48 -21.59
N THR A 251 -15.14 20.04 -21.50
CA THR A 251 -16.24 20.82 -20.89
C THR A 251 -15.97 21.14 -19.41
N GLN A 252 -15.37 20.20 -18.65
CA GLN A 252 -14.95 20.42 -17.28
C GLN A 252 -13.74 21.38 -17.14
N GLY A 253 -13.06 21.69 -18.24
CA GLY A 253 -11.82 22.48 -18.24
C GLY A 253 -10.62 21.72 -17.67
N TRP A 254 -10.62 20.39 -17.78
CA TRP A 254 -9.53 19.52 -17.36
C TRP A 254 -8.56 19.20 -18.51
N VAL A 255 -8.99 19.41 -19.75
CA VAL A 255 -8.16 19.53 -20.95
C VAL A 255 -8.47 20.87 -21.57
N SER A 256 -7.44 21.58 -22.03
CA SER A 256 -7.54 22.95 -22.53
C SER A 256 -7.73 23.01 -24.05
N GLN A 257 -7.23 22.00 -24.77
CA GLN A 257 -7.34 21.88 -26.22
C GLN A 257 -7.61 20.43 -26.61
N ARG A 258 -8.20 20.21 -27.76
CA ARG A 258 -8.46 18.88 -28.32
C ARG A 258 -8.33 18.86 -29.83
N THR A 259 -7.98 17.70 -30.38
CA THR A 259 -7.87 17.48 -31.84
C THR A 259 -7.91 16.00 -32.20
N ASP A 260 -8.32 15.69 -33.44
CA ASP A 260 -8.27 14.37 -34.04
C ASP A 260 -6.99 14.18 -34.91
N SER A 261 -6.16 15.22 -35.02
CA SER A 261 -4.97 15.23 -35.89
C SER A 261 -3.69 15.16 -35.07
N LEU A 262 -2.83 14.18 -35.37
CA LEU A 262 -1.49 14.04 -34.79
C LEU A 262 -0.60 15.26 -35.11
N GLU A 263 -0.71 15.79 -36.32
CA GLU A 263 0.03 16.97 -36.78
C GLU A 263 -0.37 18.21 -35.93
N GLU A 264 -1.68 18.39 -35.75
CA GLU A 264 -2.21 19.52 -34.99
C GLU A 264 -1.88 19.39 -33.49
N ALA A 265 -1.98 18.19 -32.92
CA ALA A 265 -1.58 17.94 -31.52
C ALA A 265 -0.11 18.32 -31.28
N LEU A 266 0.78 17.91 -32.19
CA LEU A 266 2.20 18.27 -32.12
C LEU A 266 2.44 19.77 -32.33
N ALA A 267 1.72 20.41 -33.25
CA ALA A 267 1.84 21.85 -33.51
C ALA A 267 1.40 22.67 -32.28
N MET A 268 0.30 22.27 -31.62
CA MET A 268 -0.17 22.86 -30.37
C MET A 268 0.88 22.72 -29.28
N ALA A 269 1.39 21.49 -29.05
CA ALA A 269 2.39 21.23 -28.04
C ALA A 269 3.67 22.05 -28.26
N ARG A 270 4.20 22.08 -29.49
CA ARG A 270 5.40 22.88 -29.82
C ARG A 270 5.21 24.37 -29.56
N ARG A 271 4.04 24.93 -29.87
CA ARG A 271 3.73 26.35 -29.58
C ARG A 271 3.77 26.60 -28.08
N HIS A 272 3.04 25.81 -27.28
CA HIS A 272 2.99 25.98 -25.83
C HIS A 272 4.35 25.74 -25.14
N LEU A 273 5.15 24.80 -25.64
CA LEU A 273 6.53 24.58 -25.16
C LEU A 273 7.43 25.78 -25.47
N ALA A 274 7.34 26.36 -26.69
CA ALA A 274 8.10 27.53 -27.08
C ALA A 274 7.73 28.77 -26.24
N ASP A 275 6.43 28.96 -26.01
CA ASP A 275 5.89 30.08 -25.23
C ASP A 275 6.01 29.86 -23.71
N ARG A 276 6.45 28.67 -23.28
CA ARG A 276 6.49 28.21 -21.87
C ARG A 276 5.15 28.37 -21.15
N THR A 277 4.06 28.13 -21.85
CA THR A 277 2.70 28.18 -21.31
C THR A 277 2.16 26.77 -21.09
N PRO A 278 1.68 26.44 -19.88
CA PRO A 278 1.12 25.10 -19.64
C PRO A 278 -0.13 24.88 -20.49
N CYS A 279 -0.30 23.64 -20.98
CA CYS A 279 -1.47 23.26 -21.77
C CYS A 279 -1.70 21.75 -21.71
N ALA A 280 -2.95 21.35 -21.49
CA ALA A 280 -3.38 19.97 -21.62
C ALA A 280 -4.10 19.77 -22.95
N ILE A 281 -3.55 18.94 -23.83
CA ILE A 281 -4.06 18.64 -25.15
C ILE A 281 -4.61 17.21 -25.16
N ALA A 282 -5.88 17.03 -25.50
CA ALA A 282 -6.46 15.73 -25.76
C ALA A 282 -6.30 15.39 -27.26
N TYR A 283 -5.69 14.26 -27.54
CA TYR A 283 -5.67 13.69 -28.88
C TYR A 283 -6.69 12.55 -28.98
N HIS A 284 -7.68 12.69 -29.88
CA HIS A 284 -8.64 11.63 -30.15
C HIS A 284 -8.03 10.58 -31.06
N GLY A 285 -7.52 9.51 -30.48
CA GLY A 285 -6.88 8.44 -31.22
C GLY A 285 -6.12 7.46 -30.35
N ASN A 286 -5.43 6.53 -30.99
CA ASN A 286 -4.68 5.48 -30.31
C ASN A 286 -3.32 6.01 -29.83
N VAL A 287 -2.93 5.61 -28.63
CA VAL A 287 -1.67 6.03 -28.02
C VAL A 287 -0.44 5.53 -28.79
N VAL A 288 -0.53 4.34 -29.38
CA VAL A 288 0.59 3.78 -30.15
C VAL A 288 0.83 4.60 -31.42
N ASP A 289 -0.24 5.03 -32.09
CA ASP A 289 -0.14 5.92 -33.27
C ASP A 289 0.47 7.29 -32.86
N LEU A 290 0.09 7.82 -31.70
CA LEU A 290 0.69 9.04 -31.15
C LEU A 290 2.19 8.87 -30.92
N LEU A 291 2.59 7.78 -30.24
CA LEU A 291 3.99 7.53 -29.93
C LEU A 291 4.83 7.32 -31.20
N GLU A 292 4.33 6.56 -32.19
CA GLU A 292 4.99 6.39 -33.50
C GLU A 292 5.18 7.75 -34.20
N TYR A 293 4.13 8.56 -34.23
CA TYR A 293 4.19 9.87 -34.88
C TYR A 293 5.19 10.81 -34.21
N LEU A 294 5.18 10.88 -32.86
CA LEU A 294 6.13 11.70 -32.10
C LEU A 294 7.57 11.22 -32.31
N TYR A 295 7.78 9.90 -32.34
CA TYR A 295 9.10 9.30 -32.56
C TYR A 295 9.65 9.60 -33.93
N ASP A 296 8.83 9.43 -35.00
CA ASP A 296 9.21 9.65 -36.39
C ASP A 296 9.47 11.13 -36.71
N ASN A 297 8.78 12.05 -36.00
CA ASN A 297 9.02 13.49 -36.07
C ASN A 297 10.12 13.98 -35.11
N ASN A 298 10.90 13.05 -34.53
CA ASN A 298 12.05 13.32 -33.66
C ASN A 298 11.72 14.26 -32.49
N VAL A 299 10.53 14.08 -31.89
CA VAL A 299 10.08 14.87 -30.75
C VAL A 299 10.73 14.33 -29.47
N HIS A 300 11.31 15.21 -28.67
CA HIS A 300 11.75 14.87 -27.31
C HIS A 300 10.53 14.87 -26.38
N VAL A 301 10.30 13.75 -25.73
CA VAL A 301 9.30 13.60 -24.67
C VAL A 301 10.05 13.48 -23.36
N ASP A 302 9.75 14.32 -22.40
CA ASP A 302 10.45 14.31 -21.10
C ASP A 302 9.89 13.23 -20.17
N LEU A 303 8.56 13.16 -20.06
CA LEU A 303 7.82 12.22 -19.23
C LEU A 303 6.82 11.44 -20.08
N LEU A 304 6.76 10.13 -19.88
CA LEU A 304 5.82 9.24 -20.54
C LEU A 304 5.16 8.31 -19.51
N SER A 305 3.85 8.13 -19.61
CA SER A 305 3.10 7.20 -18.78
C SER A 305 1.97 6.55 -19.55
N ASP A 306 1.31 5.58 -18.94
CA ASP A 306 0.06 5.00 -19.45
C ASP A 306 -0.96 4.85 -18.33
N GLN A 307 -2.20 5.27 -18.59
CA GLN A 307 -3.34 5.06 -17.70
C GLN A 307 -4.55 4.44 -18.43
N THR A 308 -4.30 3.67 -19.48
CA THR A 308 -5.33 2.80 -20.05
C THR A 308 -5.75 1.74 -19.02
N SER A 309 -6.97 1.20 -19.17
CA SER A 309 -7.50 0.22 -18.21
C SER A 309 -6.87 -1.18 -18.38
N CYS A 310 -5.55 -1.26 -18.35
CA CYS A 310 -4.77 -2.48 -18.58
C CYS A 310 -4.94 -3.55 -17.47
N HIS A 311 -5.65 -3.28 -16.38
CA HIS A 311 -6.08 -4.31 -15.44
C HIS A 311 -7.16 -5.27 -16.01
N VAL A 312 -7.85 -4.84 -17.08
CA VAL A 312 -8.82 -5.66 -17.83
C VAL A 312 -8.64 -5.46 -19.34
N PRO A 313 -7.43 -5.70 -19.90
CA PRO A 313 -7.13 -5.33 -21.28
C PRO A 313 -7.96 -6.12 -22.29
N TYR A 314 -8.26 -7.36 -21.98
CA TYR A 314 -9.00 -8.28 -22.83
C TYR A 314 -10.52 -8.18 -22.73
N ASP A 315 -11.02 -7.45 -21.73
CA ASP A 315 -12.44 -7.18 -21.52
C ASP A 315 -12.82 -5.75 -21.93
N GLY A 316 -12.06 -5.20 -22.86
CA GLY A 316 -12.28 -3.87 -23.44
C GLY A 316 -11.58 -2.72 -22.72
N GLY A 317 -10.71 -2.98 -21.77
CA GLY A 317 -9.92 -1.95 -21.08
C GLY A 317 -8.82 -1.35 -21.95
N TYR A 318 -8.36 -2.05 -22.98
CA TYR A 318 -7.37 -1.61 -23.95
C TYR A 318 -7.96 -1.60 -25.36
N CYS A 319 -7.74 -0.53 -26.12
CA CYS A 319 -8.12 -0.46 -27.52
C CYS A 319 -6.91 -0.76 -28.41
N PRO A 320 -6.93 -1.86 -29.18
CA PRO A 320 -5.83 -2.20 -30.08
C PRO A 320 -5.59 -1.14 -31.16
N GLN A 321 -4.34 -0.94 -31.53
CA GLN A 321 -3.96 -0.10 -32.67
C GLN A 321 -4.71 -0.51 -33.96
N GLY A 322 -5.17 0.45 -34.72
CA GLY A 322 -5.90 0.25 -35.98
C GLY A 322 -7.40 0.00 -35.80
N LEU A 323 -7.94 0.02 -34.59
CA LEU A 323 -9.38 -0.03 -34.34
C LEU A 323 -9.88 1.30 -33.75
N THR A 324 -11.06 1.73 -34.20
CA THR A 324 -11.81 2.76 -33.48
C THR A 324 -12.45 2.20 -32.23
N PHE A 325 -12.89 3.07 -31.32
CA PHE A 325 -13.60 2.66 -30.11
C PHE A 325 -14.85 1.80 -30.40
N ALA A 326 -15.63 2.16 -31.45
CA ALA A 326 -16.79 1.39 -31.86
C ALA A 326 -16.42 0.01 -32.42
N GLN A 327 -15.40 -0.06 -33.29
CA GLN A 327 -14.91 -1.34 -33.85
C GLN A 327 -14.34 -2.25 -32.77
N ARG A 328 -13.65 -1.69 -31.77
CA ARG A 328 -13.17 -2.42 -30.61
C ARG A 328 -14.33 -3.08 -29.87
N THR A 329 -15.40 -2.33 -29.60
CA THR A 329 -16.57 -2.81 -28.86
C THR A 329 -17.30 -3.92 -29.63
N GLU A 330 -17.50 -3.72 -30.94
CA GLU A 330 -18.11 -4.72 -31.82
C GLU A 330 -17.27 -6.00 -31.89
N MET A 331 -15.96 -5.89 -32.03
CA MET A 331 -15.07 -7.04 -32.10
C MET A 331 -15.02 -7.82 -30.79
N LEU A 332 -15.03 -7.14 -29.64
CA LEU A 332 -15.07 -7.78 -28.33
C LEU A 332 -16.32 -8.65 -28.18
N ASP A 333 -17.49 -8.20 -28.69
CA ASP A 333 -18.75 -8.91 -28.63
C ASP A 333 -18.80 -10.13 -29.56
N HIS A 334 -18.26 -9.98 -30.79
CA HIS A 334 -18.46 -10.95 -31.86
C HIS A 334 -17.27 -11.89 -32.09
N ASP A 335 -16.04 -11.48 -31.75
CA ASP A 335 -14.80 -12.27 -31.95
C ASP A 335 -13.77 -11.97 -30.86
N PRO A 336 -14.04 -12.38 -29.60
CA PRO A 336 -13.15 -12.08 -28.47
C PRO A 336 -11.75 -12.71 -28.61
N GLU A 337 -11.62 -13.82 -29.35
CA GLU A 337 -10.29 -14.43 -29.59
C GLU A 337 -9.43 -13.59 -30.53
N LYS A 338 -10.03 -13.05 -31.59
CA LYS A 338 -9.34 -12.13 -32.51
C LYS A 338 -9.01 -10.83 -31.78
N PHE A 339 -9.95 -10.32 -30.98
CA PHE A 339 -9.73 -9.14 -30.16
C PHE A 339 -8.50 -9.32 -29.25
N ARG A 340 -8.42 -10.42 -28.49
CA ARG A 340 -7.27 -10.74 -27.63
C ARG A 340 -5.94 -10.72 -28.39
N LYS A 341 -5.87 -11.35 -29.57
CA LYS A 341 -4.66 -11.38 -30.39
C LYS A 341 -4.22 -9.99 -30.87
N LEU A 342 -5.19 -9.10 -31.14
CA LEU A 342 -4.89 -7.71 -31.51
C LEU A 342 -4.42 -6.89 -30.30
N VAL A 343 -5.02 -7.12 -29.13
CA VAL A 343 -4.56 -6.52 -27.86
C VAL A 343 -3.10 -6.91 -27.61
N ASP A 344 -2.78 -8.20 -27.63
CA ASP A 344 -1.40 -8.68 -27.44
C ASP A 344 -0.41 -8.05 -28.42
N LYS A 345 -0.77 -7.96 -29.70
CA LYS A 345 0.06 -7.33 -30.72
C LYS A 345 0.29 -5.85 -30.42
N SER A 346 -0.76 -5.15 -30.02
CA SER A 346 -0.71 -3.72 -29.76
C SER A 346 0.05 -3.41 -28.46
N LEU A 347 -0.11 -4.21 -27.41
CA LEU A 347 0.64 -4.09 -26.16
C LEU A 347 2.15 -4.27 -26.39
N ARG A 348 2.55 -5.27 -27.18
CA ARG A 348 3.97 -5.46 -27.56
C ARG A 348 4.52 -4.26 -28.31
N ARG A 349 3.75 -3.71 -29.25
CA ARG A 349 4.17 -2.53 -30.03
C ARG A 349 4.23 -1.28 -29.15
N HIS A 350 3.27 -1.10 -28.25
CA HIS A 350 3.27 0.00 -27.28
C HIS A 350 4.53 -0.04 -26.40
N TYR A 351 4.84 -1.21 -25.86
CA TYR A 351 6.05 -1.41 -25.04
C TYR A 351 7.34 -1.15 -25.86
N GLU A 352 7.42 -1.63 -27.09
CA GLU A 352 8.54 -1.33 -27.99
C GLU A 352 8.74 0.18 -28.18
N MET A 353 7.65 0.93 -28.36
CA MET A 353 7.76 2.39 -28.49
C MET A 353 8.21 3.05 -27.20
N ILE A 354 7.74 2.59 -26.03
CA ILE A 354 8.23 3.06 -24.73
C ILE A 354 9.74 2.83 -24.58
N CYS A 355 10.24 1.65 -24.91
CA CYS A 355 11.67 1.35 -24.88
C CYS A 355 12.46 2.30 -25.80
N ARG A 356 11.97 2.54 -27.02
CA ARG A 356 12.60 3.48 -27.96
C ARG A 356 12.66 4.93 -27.44
N PHE A 357 11.63 5.39 -26.74
CA PHE A 357 11.64 6.69 -26.08
C PHE A 357 12.58 6.71 -24.89
N HIS A 358 12.58 5.65 -24.09
CA HIS A 358 13.52 5.51 -22.98
C HIS A 358 14.98 5.59 -23.42
N ASP A 359 15.33 4.93 -24.52
CA ASP A 359 16.68 4.98 -25.13
C ASP A 359 17.07 6.39 -25.60
N ARG A 360 16.09 7.28 -25.84
CA ARG A 360 16.28 8.71 -26.12
C ARG A 360 16.29 9.61 -24.90
N GLY A 361 16.22 9.02 -23.67
CA GLY A 361 16.27 9.73 -22.41
C GLY A 361 14.90 10.15 -21.85
N THR A 362 13.79 9.64 -22.38
CA THR A 362 12.45 9.82 -21.82
C THR A 362 12.34 9.03 -20.50
N TYR A 363 11.82 9.68 -19.45
CA TYR A 363 11.48 8.97 -18.22
C TYR A 363 10.07 8.38 -18.34
N PHE A 364 9.98 7.05 -18.39
CA PHE A 364 8.71 6.33 -18.38
C PHE A 364 8.40 5.80 -16.97
N PHE A 365 7.14 5.88 -16.57
CA PHE A 365 6.58 5.20 -15.41
C PHE A 365 5.19 4.68 -15.71
N ASP A 366 4.90 3.45 -15.28
CA ASP A 366 3.54 2.91 -15.31
C ASP A 366 2.74 3.49 -14.13
N TYR A 367 1.43 3.64 -14.26
CA TYR A 367 0.62 4.16 -13.16
C TYR A 367 0.58 3.19 -11.96
N GLY A 368 0.42 1.91 -12.18
CA GLY A 368 0.32 0.91 -11.12
C GLY A 368 0.70 -0.50 -11.58
N ASN A 369 1.70 -0.61 -12.44
CA ASN A 369 2.18 -1.86 -13.05
C ASN A 369 1.13 -2.63 -13.89
N SER A 370 -0.07 -2.09 -14.09
CA SER A 370 -1.12 -2.78 -14.85
C SER A 370 -0.78 -2.93 -16.32
N PHE A 371 -0.16 -1.92 -16.92
CA PHE A 371 0.31 -1.97 -18.31
C PHE A 371 1.48 -2.95 -18.45
N LEU A 372 2.50 -2.85 -17.60
CA LEU A 372 3.67 -3.74 -17.63
C LEU A 372 3.27 -5.20 -17.39
N LYS A 373 2.32 -5.45 -16.49
CA LYS A 373 1.74 -6.78 -16.28
C LYS A 373 1.01 -7.29 -17.52
N ALA A 374 0.23 -6.44 -18.20
CA ALA A 374 -0.45 -6.81 -19.45
C ALA A 374 0.55 -7.11 -20.58
N VAL A 375 1.64 -6.38 -20.66
CA VAL A 375 2.76 -6.64 -21.59
C VAL A 375 3.43 -7.99 -21.30
N PHE A 376 3.66 -8.31 -20.03
CA PHE A 376 4.15 -9.63 -19.63
C PHE A 376 3.20 -10.74 -20.05
N ASP A 377 1.91 -10.58 -19.80
CA ASP A 377 0.87 -11.55 -20.17
C ASP A 377 0.74 -11.70 -21.71
N ALA A 378 1.03 -10.63 -22.46
CA ALA A 378 1.16 -10.66 -23.92
C ALA A 378 2.43 -11.37 -24.43
N GLY A 379 3.28 -11.91 -23.52
CA GLY A 379 4.42 -12.76 -23.82
C GLY A 379 5.79 -12.07 -23.90
N VAL A 380 5.90 -10.79 -23.50
CA VAL A 380 7.18 -10.07 -23.41
C VAL A 380 7.83 -10.35 -22.06
N ARG A 381 8.99 -11.00 -22.04
CA ARG A 381 9.71 -11.34 -20.80
C ARG A 381 10.66 -10.25 -20.34
N ASP A 382 11.24 -9.51 -21.26
CA ASP A 382 12.19 -8.41 -21.01
C ASP A 382 11.55 -7.24 -20.22
N VAL A 383 10.24 -7.24 -20.06
CA VAL A 383 9.52 -6.30 -19.18
C VAL A 383 9.77 -6.58 -17.69
N CYS A 384 10.19 -7.80 -17.33
CA CYS A 384 10.49 -8.21 -15.95
C CYS A 384 11.95 -7.96 -15.60
N ARG A 385 12.23 -7.57 -14.35
CA ARG A 385 13.60 -7.32 -13.86
C ARG A 385 14.52 -8.53 -13.97
N ASN A 386 13.98 -9.73 -13.78
CA ASN A 386 14.72 -10.99 -13.90
C ASN A 386 14.67 -11.62 -15.30
N GLY A 387 13.96 -11.04 -16.26
CA GLY A 387 13.81 -11.55 -17.63
C GLY A 387 12.98 -12.84 -17.79
N GLU A 388 12.41 -13.37 -16.70
CA GLU A 388 11.70 -14.66 -16.73
C GLU A 388 10.23 -14.55 -16.28
N ASN A 389 10.01 -13.91 -15.12
CA ASN A 389 8.71 -13.83 -14.48
C ASN A 389 8.56 -12.49 -13.73
N ASP A 390 7.33 -12.20 -13.30
CA ASP A 390 6.94 -10.94 -12.66
C ASP A 390 7.14 -10.90 -11.14
N LEU A 391 7.72 -11.93 -10.54
CA LEU A 391 7.89 -12.04 -9.08
C LEU A 391 8.79 -10.94 -8.49
N ASP A 392 9.82 -10.53 -9.24
CA ASP A 392 10.76 -9.48 -8.83
C ASP A 392 10.36 -8.10 -9.37
N GLY A 393 9.17 -7.99 -9.95
CA GLY A 393 8.63 -6.76 -10.53
C GLY A 393 9.17 -6.44 -11.92
N PHE A 394 8.98 -5.20 -12.36
CA PHE A 394 9.19 -4.76 -13.74
C PHE A 394 10.39 -3.83 -13.88
N VAL A 395 10.94 -3.73 -15.11
CA VAL A 395 12.14 -2.92 -15.40
C VAL A 395 11.89 -1.41 -15.30
N PHE A 396 10.66 -0.96 -15.56
CA PHE A 396 10.28 0.43 -15.40
C PHE A 396 9.61 0.69 -14.07
N PRO A 397 9.75 1.89 -13.49
CA PRO A 397 9.12 2.25 -12.23
C PRO A 397 7.60 2.35 -12.36
N SER A 398 6.92 2.09 -11.24
CA SER A 398 5.49 2.33 -11.06
C SER A 398 5.25 3.59 -10.24
N TYR A 399 4.30 4.41 -10.66
CA TYR A 399 3.88 5.58 -9.89
C TYR A 399 3.42 5.22 -8.48
N VAL A 400 2.64 4.15 -8.35
CA VAL A 400 2.11 3.73 -7.04
C VAL A 400 3.18 3.05 -6.19
N GLU A 401 3.95 2.13 -6.76
CA GLU A 401 4.96 1.35 -6.04
C GLU A 401 6.20 2.18 -5.69
N ASP A 402 6.80 2.82 -6.69
CA ASP A 402 8.12 3.42 -6.58
C ASP A 402 8.07 4.92 -6.23
N ILE A 403 6.92 5.57 -6.40
CA ILE A 403 6.76 7.01 -6.14
C ILE A 403 5.82 7.23 -4.96
N LEU A 404 4.52 6.87 -5.05
CA LEU A 404 3.57 7.08 -3.96
C LEU A 404 3.96 6.30 -2.69
N GLY A 405 4.42 5.06 -2.84
CA GLY A 405 4.84 4.23 -1.72
C GLY A 405 5.82 4.95 -0.81
N PRO A 406 7.07 5.18 -1.26
CA PRO A 406 8.10 5.80 -0.43
C PRO A 406 7.90 7.30 -0.18
N CYS A 407 7.24 8.03 -1.09
CA CYS A 407 7.11 9.49 -0.98
C CYS A 407 5.84 9.94 -0.22
N LEU A 408 4.81 9.10 -0.13
CA LEU A 408 3.53 9.41 0.49
C LEU A 408 3.09 8.34 1.48
N PHE A 409 2.89 7.09 1.04
CA PHE A 409 2.28 6.05 1.87
C PHE A 409 3.12 5.68 3.10
N ASP A 410 4.45 5.64 2.97
CA ASP A 410 5.35 5.38 4.08
C ASP A 410 5.30 6.49 5.15
N PHE A 411 4.96 7.71 4.75
CA PHE A 411 4.72 8.84 5.66
C PHE A 411 3.26 8.95 6.14
N GLY A 412 2.39 8.02 5.71
CA GLY A 412 0.98 8.05 6.04
C GLY A 412 0.15 9.05 5.25
N TYR A 413 0.71 9.67 4.19
CA TYR A 413 -0.07 10.51 3.29
C TYR A 413 -0.88 9.62 2.36
N GLY A 414 -2.14 9.97 2.20
CA GLY A 414 -3.04 9.32 1.27
C GLY A 414 -4.32 10.13 1.09
N PRO A 415 -5.22 9.67 0.21
CA PRO A 415 -6.39 10.44 -0.17
C PRO A 415 -7.30 10.73 1.03
N PHE A 416 -7.62 12.00 1.22
CA PHE A 416 -8.55 12.52 2.20
C PHE A 416 -9.59 13.39 1.49
N ARG A 417 -10.85 13.03 1.63
CA ARG A 417 -11.95 13.64 0.88
C ARG A 417 -13.02 14.15 1.82
N TRP A 418 -13.60 15.33 1.47
CA TRP A 418 -14.80 15.81 2.12
C TRP A 418 -15.81 16.37 1.13
N CYS A 419 -17.09 16.26 1.48
CA CYS A 419 -18.21 16.83 0.75
C CYS A 419 -19.08 17.65 1.69
N CYS A 420 -19.35 18.91 1.35
CA CYS A 420 -20.29 19.77 2.06
C CYS A 420 -21.71 19.37 1.71
N LEU A 421 -22.44 18.75 2.64
CA LEU A 421 -23.77 18.18 2.40
C LEU A 421 -24.86 19.25 2.23
N SER A 422 -24.57 20.50 2.57
CA SER A 422 -25.45 21.63 2.29
C SER A 422 -25.60 21.93 0.80
N GLY A 423 -24.66 21.47 -0.04
CA GLY A 423 -24.60 21.79 -1.46
C GLY A 423 -24.15 23.23 -1.77
N ARG A 424 -23.89 24.05 -0.74
CA ARG A 424 -23.50 25.45 -0.91
C ARG A 424 -22.00 25.57 -1.21
N SER A 425 -21.65 26.37 -2.22
CA SER A 425 -20.25 26.66 -2.57
C SER A 425 -19.51 27.41 -1.45
N GLU A 426 -20.22 28.23 -0.68
CA GLU A 426 -19.67 28.98 0.45
C GLU A 426 -19.17 28.06 1.57
N ASP A 427 -19.81 26.93 1.79
CA ASP A 427 -19.35 25.96 2.77
C ASP A 427 -18.06 25.27 2.30
N LEU A 428 -17.94 25.00 0.99
CA LEU A 428 -16.68 24.48 0.43
C LEU A 428 -15.57 25.53 0.52
N ASP A 429 -15.83 26.80 0.19
CA ASP A 429 -14.85 27.87 0.33
C ASP A 429 -14.34 28.00 1.78
N LYS A 430 -15.22 27.85 2.79
CA LYS A 430 -14.85 27.88 4.21
C LYS A 430 -14.03 26.66 4.62
N THR A 431 -14.42 25.47 4.19
CA THR A 431 -13.65 24.25 4.49
C THR A 431 -12.29 24.24 3.80
N ASP A 432 -12.19 24.71 2.56
CA ASP A 432 -10.93 24.89 1.85
C ASP A 432 -10.00 25.87 2.61
N ALA A 433 -10.55 27.01 3.08
CA ALA A 433 -9.78 27.99 3.84
C ALA A 433 -9.25 27.42 5.16
N ALA A 434 -10.13 26.73 5.93
CA ALA A 434 -9.75 26.11 7.19
C ALA A 434 -8.70 24.99 7.01
N ALA A 435 -8.83 24.19 5.95
CA ALA A 435 -7.83 23.16 5.62
C ALA A 435 -6.48 23.78 5.21
N ALA A 436 -6.51 24.82 4.35
CA ALA A 436 -5.30 25.52 3.91
C ALA A 436 -4.57 26.19 5.08
N GLU A 437 -5.30 26.84 5.99
CA GLU A 437 -4.74 27.47 7.20
C GLU A 437 -4.05 26.43 8.08
N TYR A 438 -4.74 25.32 8.40
CA TYR A 438 -4.16 24.24 9.19
C TYR A 438 -2.89 23.65 8.56
N ILE A 439 -2.92 23.37 7.25
CA ILE A 439 -1.77 22.79 6.54
C ILE A 439 -0.58 23.75 6.55
N LEU A 440 -0.81 25.05 6.34
CA LEU A 440 0.24 26.06 6.33
C LEU A 440 0.90 26.21 7.71
N GLU A 441 0.12 26.23 8.78
CA GLU A 441 0.60 26.31 10.17
C GLU A 441 1.37 25.05 10.60
N ASN A 442 1.03 23.87 10.02
CA ASN A 442 1.61 22.58 10.36
C ASN A 442 2.50 22.02 9.23
N ASN A 443 3.03 22.88 8.37
CA ASN A 443 3.89 22.50 7.26
C ASN A 443 5.22 21.91 7.76
N ARG A 444 5.36 20.59 7.69
CA ARG A 444 6.53 19.84 8.16
C ARG A 444 7.33 19.20 7.02
N ARG A 445 6.66 18.93 5.90
CA ARG A 445 7.20 18.21 4.74
C ARG A 445 6.75 18.88 3.45
N TYR A 446 7.44 18.62 2.34
CA TYR A 446 7.06 19.17 1.03
C TYR A 446 5.63 18.77 0.60
N GLN A 447 5.16 17.59 1.01
CA GLN A 447 3.78 17.14 0.77
C GLN A 447 2.75 18.09 1.39
N ASP A 448 3.02 18.64 2.56
CA ASP A 448 2.13 19.61 3.20
C ASP A 448 2.04 20.88 2.38
N TYR A 449 3.18 21.39 1.88
CA TYR A 449 3.19 22.59 1.04
C TYR A 449 2.46 22.38 -0.29
N ASP A 450 2.65 21.22 -0.93
CA ASP A 450 1.94 20.86 -2.16
C ASP A 450 0.43 20.78 -1.92
N ASN A 451 0.00 20.17 -0.80
CA ASN A 451 -1.41 20.13 -0.40
C ASN A 451 -1.98 21.53 -0.12
N TYR A 452 -1.22 22.39 0.54
CA TYR A 452 -1.61 23.79 0.75
C TYR A 452 -1.87 24.51 -0.58
N VAL A 453 -0.93 24.42 -1.52
CA VAL A 453 -1.08 25.02 -2.86
C VAL A 453 -2.27 24.44 -3.61
N TRP A 454 -2.46 23.12 -3.51
CA TRP A 454 -3.57 22.40 -4.14
C TRP A 454 -4.93 22.91 -3.65
N VAL A 455 -5.13 23.00 -2.34
CA VAL A 455 -6.40 23.46 -1.75
C VAL A 455 -6.60 24.95 -1.97
N ARG A 456 -5.57 25.78 -1.74
CA ARG A 456 -5.62 27.24 -1.95
C ARG A 456 -6.06 27.61 -3.37
N ASP A 457 -5.55 26.90 -4.36
CA ASP A 457 -5.78 27.21 -5.77
C ASP A 457 -6.91 26.36 -6.40
N ALA A 458 -7.57 25.53 -5.62
CA ALA A 458 -8.54 24.55 -6.10
C ALA A 458 -9.72 25.21 -6.85
N LYS A 459 -10.25 26.30 -6.34
CA LYS A 459 -11.33 27.06 -7.00
C LYS A 459 -10.90 27.65 -8.34
N ARG A 460 -9.69 28.26 -8.39
CA ARG A 460 -9.09 28.79 -9.62
C ARG A 460 -8.88 27.68 -10.66
N ASN A 461 -8.47 26.52 -10.22
CA ASN A 461 -8.21 25.35 -11.06
C ASN A 461 -9.48 24.53 -11.38
N ARG A 462 -10.67 24.99 -10.97
CA ARG A 462 -11.95 24.30 -11.21
C ARG A 462 -11.96 22.85 -10.70
N MET A 463 -11.44 22.64 -9.49
CA MET A 463 -11.26 21.31 -8.88
C MET A 463 -12.54 20.77 -8.21
N VAL A 464 -13.71 21.09 -8.73
CA VAL A 464 -15.02 20.56 -8.32
C VAL A 464 -15.68 19.88 -9.50
N VAL A 465 -16.15 18.66 -9.30
CA VAL A 465 -16.91 17.90 -10.30
C VAL A 465 -18.16 17.36 -9.63
N GLY A 466 -19.30 17.82 -10.08
CA GLY A 466 -20.61 17.43 -9.56
C GLY A 466 -20.99 18.20 -8.29
N THR A 467 -20.79 17.62 -7.10
CA THR A 467 -21.13 18.24 -5.82
C THR A 467 -19.98 19.01 -5.18
N GLN A 468 -20.24 19.73 -4.08
CA GLN A 468 -19.26 20.56 -3.34
C GLN A 468 -18.28 19.70 -2.55
N CYS A 469 -17.37 19.03 -3.25
CA CYS A 469 -16.38 18.11 -2.69
C CYS A 469 -14.94 18.57 -2.96
N ARG A 470 -14.04 18.13 -2.09
CA ARG A 470 -12.59 18.30 -2.23
C ARG A 470 -11.87 17.01 -1.92
N ILE A 471 -10.71 16.81 -2.54
CA ILE A 471 -9.76 15.75 -2.21
C ILE A 471 -8.34 16.33 -2.17
N LEU A 472 -7.55 15.85 -1.22
CA LEU A 472 -6.10 16.07 -1.15
C LEU A 472 -5.42 14.83 -0.55
N TYR A 473 -4.10 14.81 -0.50
CA TYR A 473 -3.34 13.73 0.13
C TYR A 473 -2.80 14.23 1.47
N GLN A 474 -3.30 13.72 2.58
CA GLN A 474 -2.94 14.18 3.92
C GLN A 474 -2.55 13.04 4.83
N ASP A 475 -1.65 13.31 5.78
CA ASP A 475 -1.20 12.34 6.78
C ASP A 475 -2.25 12.10 7.89
N ALA A 476 -1.97 11.14 8.77
CA ALA A 476 -2.88 10.74 9.85
C ALA A 476 -3.32 11.92 10.73
N MET A 477 -2.36 12.77 11.11
CA MET A 477 -2.60 13.91 12.00
C MET A 477 -3.35 15.03 11.30
N GLY A 478 -3.00 15.31 10.06
CA GLY A 478 -3.71 16.29 9.23
C GLY A 478 -5.16 15.89 8.99
N ARG A 479 -5.40 14.62 8.62
CA ARG A 479 -6.79 14.10 8.47
C ARG A 479 -7.60 14.30 9.75
N MET A 480 -7.04 13.91 10.91
CA MET A 480 -7.73 14.03 12.19
C MET A 480 -8.04 15.49 12.54
N ASN A 481 -7.05 16.37 12.49
CA ASN A 481 -7.21 17.74 12.96
C ASN A 481 -8.07 18.59 12.01
N ILE A 482 -7.93 18.41 10.69
CA ILE A 482 -8.81 19.05 9.71
C ILE A 482 -10.26 18.58 9.89
N ALA A 483 -10.48 17.28 10.11
CA ALA A 483 -11.81 16.73 10.36
C ALA A 483 -12.43 17.25 11.66
N LEU A 484 -11.65 17.35 12.74
CA LEU A 484 -12.08 17.96 14.01
C LEU A 484 -12.45 19.43 13.82
N LYS A 485 -11.66 20.18 13.06
CA LYS A 485 -11.96 21.58 12.73
C LYS A 485 -13.27 21.72 11.96
N PHE A 486 -13.50 20.86 10.98
CA PHE A 486 -14.79 20.86 10.25
C PHE A 486 -15.96 20.51 11.16
N ASN A 487 -15.80 19.53 12.06
CA ASN A 487 -16.86 19.17 13.02
C ASN A 487 -17.15 20.31 14.00
N GLU A 488 -16.12 21.06 14.43
CA GLU A 488 -16.30 22.29 15.21
C GLU A 488 -17.09 23.37 14.45
N MET A 489 -16.75 23.59 13.16
CA MET A 489 -17.47 24.56 12.32
C MET A 489 -18.94 24.18 12.12
N VAL A 490 -19.24 22.88 12.00
CA VAL A 490 -20.63 22.39 11.96
C VAL A 490 -21.33 22.67 13.30
N ARG A 491 -20.69 22.38 14.42
CA ARG A 491 -21.20 22.65 15.79
C ARG A 491 -21.53 24.11 16.01
N ASN A 492 -20.69 24.99 15.51
CA ASN A 492 -20.87 26.46 15.62
C ASN A 492 -21.89 27.01 14.61
N GLY A 493 -22.43 26.20 13.70
CA GLY A 493 -23.36 26.64 12.65
C GLY A 493 -22.70 27.45 11.53
N GLU A 494 -21.39 27.43 11.42
CA GLU A 494 -20.64 28.14 10.36
C GLU A 494 -20.82 27.50 8.99
N ILE A 495 -20.94 26.17 8.97
CA ILE A 495 -21.21 25.34 7.78
C ILE A 495 -22.27 24.29 8.08
N GLY A 496 -22.88 23.72 7.03
CA GLY A 496 -23.74 22.53 7.16
C GLY A 496 -22.92 21.26 7.42
N PRO A 497 -23.60 20.11 7.66
CA PRO A 497 -22.91 18.82 7.86
C PRO A 497 -21.98 18.47 6.71
N VAL A 498 -20.92 17.72 7.03
CA VAL A 498 -19.89 17.32 6.07
C VAL A 498 -19.78 15.79 6.05
N MET A 499 -19.63 15.21 4.87
CA MET A 499 -19.30 13.80 4.69
C MET A 499 -17.79 13.69 4.43
N LEU A 500 -17.10 13.02 5.33
CA LEU A 500 -15.72 12.61 5.09
C LEU A 500 -15.66 11.25 4.41
N GLY A 501 -14.59 11.03 3.68
CA GLY A 501 -14.22 9.75 3.12
C GLY A 501 -12.80 9.79 2.60
N ARG A 502 -12.40 8.71 1.99
CA ARG A 502 -11.15 8.68 1.22
C ARG A 502 -11.35 7.82 -0.03
N ASP A 503 -10.43 7.90 -0.94
CA ASP A 503 -10.31 6.88 -1.97
C ASP A 503 -9.96 5.55 -1.30
N HIS A 504 -10.46 4.44 -1.80
CA HIS A 504 -10.18 3.13 -1.23
C HIS A 504 -8.74 2.67 -1.51
N HIS A 505 -8.06 3.28 -2.47
CA HIS A 505 -6.62 3.15 -2.71
C HIS A 505 -5.85 4.07 -1.76
N ASP A 506 -5.40 3.53 -0.63
CA ASP A 506 -4.74 4.28 0.42
C ASP A 506 -3.68 3.44 1.13
N THR A 507 -2.84 4.07 1.95
CA THR A 507 -1.75 3.45 2.68
C THR A 507 -2.16 2.23 3.52
N GLY A 508 -3.36 2.22 4.09
CA GLY A 508 -3.94 1.12 4.86
C GLY A 508 -5.15 0.44 4.23
N GLY A 509 -5.63 0.92 3.07
CA GLY A 509 -6.93 0.56 2.52
C GLY A 509 -6.92 -0.41 1.35
N THR A 510 -5.78 -0.77 0.80
CA THR A 510 -5.70 -1.59 -0.42
C THR A 510 -4.61 -2.64 -0.34
N ASP A 511 -4.99 -3.88 -0.62
CA ASP A 511 -4.09 -4.97 -0.97
C ASP A 511 -4.27 -5.26 -2.46
N SER A 512 -3.35 -4.76 -3.27
CA SER A 512 -3.35 -4.87 -4.72
C SER A 512 -1.97 -5.30 -5.20
N PRO A 513 -1.84 -6.51 -5.80
CA PRO A 513 -0.56 -6.96 -6.33
C PRO A 513 -0.10 -6.01 -7.44
N PHE A 514 1.21 -5.80 -7.53
CA PHE A 514 1.88 -4.92 -8.48
C PHE A 514 1.55 -3.41 -8.34
N ARG A 515 0.79 -3.01 -7.30
CA ARG A 515 0.41 -1.62 -7.03
C ARG A 515 0.68 -1.24 -5.56
N GLU A 516 -0.39 -0.94 -4.77
CA GLU A 516 -0.28 -0.40 -3.40
C GLU A 516 0.42 -1.36 -2.43
N THR A 517 0.27 -2.66 -2.65
CA THR A 517 0.93 -3.68 -1.83
C THR A 517 2.35 -4.00 -2.29
N SER A 518 2.72 -3.65 -3.52
CA SER A 518 4.01 -4.05 -4.12
C SER A 518 5.22 -3.44 -3.43
N ASN A 519 5.11 -2.25 -2.84
CA ASN A 519 6.18 -1.68 -2.04
C ASN A 519 6.29 -2.29 -0.64
N ILE A 520 5.41 -3.22 -0.27
CA ILE A 520 5.56 -4.15 0.84
C ILE A 520 6.41 -5.32 0.33
N LYS A 521 7.71 -5.19 0.43
CA LYS A 521 8.66 -6.12 -0.23
C LYS A 521 9.26 -7.15 0.73
N ASP A 522 8.58 -7.45 1.81
CA ASP A 522 8.93 -8.49 2.78
C ASP A 522 8.35 -9.87 2.44
N GLY A 523 7.84 -10.09 1.24
CA GLY A 523 7.14 -11.30 0.82
C GLY A 523 5.70 -11.38 1.33
N SER A 524 5.24 -10.41 2.13
CA SER A 524 3.84 -10.32 2.57
C SER A 524 2.95 -9.50 1.62
N ASN A 525 3.50 -9.03 0.50
CA ASN A 525 2.78 -8.28 -0.53
C ASN A 525 1.64 -9.07 -1.21
N ILE A 526 1.62 -10.39 -1.09
CA ILE A 526 0.54 -11.25 -1.56
C ILE A 526 -0.62 -11.40 -0.56
N MET A 527 -0.48 -10.87 0.66
CA MET A 527 -1.49 -10.96 1.71
C MET A 527 -2.49 -9.81 1.63
N ALA A 528 -3.79 -10.13 1.75
CA ALA A 528 -4.90 -9.17 1.78
C ALA A 528 -5.24 -8.71 3.22
N ASP A 529 -4.28 -8.71 4.10
CA ASP A 529 -4.48 -8.47 5.53
C ASP A 529 -4.73 -6.99 5.86
N MET A 530 -4.08 -6.08 5.13
CA MET A 530 -4.06 -4.65 5.45
C MET A 530 -5.45 -4.01 5.28
N ALA A 531 -6.08 -4.21 4.14
CA ALA A 531 -7.42 -3.67 3.86
C ALA A 531 -8.47 -4.24 4.82
N THR A 532 -8.37 -5.54 5.14
CA THR A 532 -9.29 -6.22 6.06
C THR A 532 -9.11 -5.72 7.50
N GLN A 533 -7.89 -5.52 7.96
CA GLN A 533 -7.59 -4.94 9.27
C GLN A 533 -8.12 -3.51 9.37
N CYS A 534 -7.84 -2.70 8.36
CA CYS A 534 -8.32 -1.32 8.29
C CYS A 534 -9.85 -1.26 8.39
N TYR A 535 -10.56 -2.09 7.60
CA TYR A 535 -12.01 -2.22 7.62
C TYR A 535 -12.55 -2.60 9.02
N ALA A 536 -11.98 -3.66 9.63
CA ALA A 536 -12.41 -4.12 10.95
C ALA A 536 -12.22 -3.06 12.03
N GLY A 537 -11.10 -2.36 11.99
CA GLY A 537 -10.80 -1.31 12.96
C GLY A 537 -11.62 -0.03 12.78
N ASN A 538 -11.98 0.32 11.55
CA ASN A 538 -12.92 1.42 11.26
C ASN A 538 -14.32 1.11 11.78
N ALA A 539 -14.78 -0.15 11.60
CA ALA A 539 -16.04 -0.64 12.16
C ALA A 539 -16.04 -0.55 13.70
N ALA A 540 -14.97 -1.06 14.31
CA ALA A 540 -14.81 -1.10 15.76
C ALA A 540 -14.80 0.30 16.40
N ARG A 541 -14.42 1.34 15.67
CA ARG A 541 -14.32 2.73 16.15
C ARG A 541 -15.54 3.60 15.86
N GLY A 542 -16.54 3.05 15.17
CA GLY A 542 -17.83 3.70 14.99
C GLY A 542 -17.94 4.66 13.81
N MET A 543 -17.18 4.43 12.73
CA MET A 543 -17.37 5.15 11.47
C MET A 543 -18.82 5.04 10.97
N SER A 544 -19.32 6.08 10.32
CA SER A 544 -20.73 6.12 9.83
C SER A 544 -20.99 5.11 8.71
N LEU A 545 -19.99 4.84 7.89
CA LEU A 545 -19.99 3.87 6.80
C LEU A 545 -18.62 3.20 6.73
N ILE A 546 -18.64 1.91 6.48
CA ILE A 546 -17.43 1.16 6.16
C ILE A 546 -17.67 0.34 4.89
N ALA A 547 -16.63 0.18 4.09
CA ALA A 547 -16.68 -0.60 2.88
C ALA A 547 -15.47 -1.53 2.78
N LEU A 548 -15.72 -2.76 2.35
CA LEU A 548 -14.71 -3.70 1.90
C LEU A 548 -15.21 -4.30 0.60
N HIS A 549 -14.41 -4.26 -0.45
CA HIS A 549 -14.81 -4.78 -1.75
C HIS A 549 -13.62 -5.34 -2.53
N ASN A 550 -13.92 -6.18 -3.49
CA ASN A 550 -12.95 -6.87 -4.32
C ASN A 550 -12.98 -6.27 -5.73
N GLY A 551 -12.15 -5.30 -6.00
CA GLY A 551 -12.08 -4.69 -7.31
C GLY A 551 -11.94 -3.17 -7.30
N GLY A 552 -12.80 -2.48 -8.04
CA GLY A 552 -12.65 -1.05 -8.36
C GLY A 552 -11.68 -0.84 -9.51
N GLY A 553 -10.89 0.23 -9.48
CA GLY A 553 -9.95 0.60 -10.54
C GLY A 553 -8.82 -0.39 -10.84
N VAL A 554 -8.69 -1.48 -10.09
CA VAL A 554 -7.67 -2.51 -10.24
C VAL A 554 -8.22 -3.85 -10.74
N GLY A 555 -9.49 -3.91 -11.06
CA GLY A 555 -10.16 -5.11 -11.59
C GLY A 555 -10.79 -5.99 -10.50
N ILE A 556 -12.03 -6.42 -10.77
CA ILE A 556 -12.79 -7.31 -9.89
C ILE A 556 -12.04 -8.63 -9.72
N GLY A 557 -11.89 -9.10 -8.49
CA GLY A 557 -11.24 -10.36 -8.14
C GLY A 557 -9.72 -10.28 -7.96
N LYS A 558 -9.07 -9.18 -8.32
CA LYS A 558 -7.60 -9.06 -8.31
C LYS A 558 -7.03 -8.32 -7.10
N SER A 559 -7.85 -7.54 -6.41
CA SER A 559 -7.44 -6.77 -5.24
C SER A 559 -8.56 -6.66 -4.22
N ILE A 560 -8.20 -6.36 -2.98
CA ILE A 560 -9.14 -6.05 -1.89
C ILE A 560 -8.93 -4.60 -1.49
N ASN A 561 -10.03 -3.84 -1.43
CA ASN A 561 -10.01 -2.41 -1.11
C ASN A 561 -10.95 -2.13 0.05
N GLY A 562 -10.51 -1.35 1.01
CA GLY A 562 -11.29 -0.91 2.15
C GLY A 562 -11.36 0.60 2.25
N GLY A 563 -12.47 1.11 2.74
CA GLY A 563 -12.68 2.53 2.93
C GLY A 563 -13.74 2.82 3.98
N PHE A 564 -13.92 4.10 4.25
CA PHE A 564 -14.90 4.60 5.22
C PHE A 564 -15.65 5.81 4.69
N GLY A 565 -16.76 6.09 5.35
CA GLY A 565 -17.45 7.37 5.33
C GLY A 565 -17.76 7.81 6.76
N MET A 566 -17.60 9.10 7.06
CA MET A 566 -17.91 9.68 8.36
C MET A 566 -18.70 10.96 8.20
N VAL A 567 -19.89 10.99 8.79
CA VAL A 567 -20.74 12.19 8.82
C VAL A 567 -20.32 13.06 10.01
N LEU A 568 -19.91 14.28 9.72
CA LEU A 568 -19.66 15.32 10.73
C LEU A 568 -20.97 16.07 11.00
N ASP A 569 -21.52 15.86 12.18
CA ASP A 569 -22.80 16.40 12.63
C ASP A 569 -22.66 17.50 13.71
N GLY A 570 -21.39 17.84 14.05
CA GLY A 570 -21.06 18.80 15.10
C GLY A 570 -21.03 18.21 16.52
N SER A 571 -21.34 16.93 16.71
CA SER A 571 -21.41 16.33 18.05
C SER A 571 -20.02 15.97 18.61
N GLU A 572 -19.91 15.96 19.97
CA GLU A 572 -18.73 15.48 20.68
C GLU A 572 -18.48 13.97 20.48
N ARG A 573 -19.55 13.21 20.21
CA ARG A 573 -19.45 11.81 19.80
C ARG A 573 -18.58 11.65 18.55
N VAL A 574 -18.80 12.52 17.56
CA VAL A 574 -18.02 12.52 16.32
C VAL A 574 -16.57 12.91 16.59
N ASP A 575 -16.30 13.92 17.44
CA ASP A 575 -14.93 14.25 17.84
C ASP A 575 -14.18 13.04 18.44
N THR A 576 -14.87 12.28 19.31
CA THR A 576 -14.30 11.07 19.91
C THR A 576 -13.96 10.01 18.86
N ILE A 577 -14.88 9.76 17.91
CA ILE A 577 -14.67 8.83 16.80
C ILE A 577 -13.47 9.28 15.95
N LEU A 578 -13.40 10.55 15.56
CA LEU A 578 -12.33 11.08 14.72
C LEU A 578 -10.95 10.91 15.35
N ARG A 579 -10.82 11.15 16.67
CA ARG A 579 -9.55 11.01 17.39
C ARG A 579 -9.03 9.57 17.39
N MET A 580 -9.90 8.57 17.33
CA MET A 580 -9.52 7.15 17.30
C MET A 580 -9.37 6.63 15.87
N SER A 581 -10.28 7.03 14.96
CA SER A 581 -10.44 6.40 13.65
C SER A 581 -9.51 6.97 12.60
N MET A 582 -9.26 8.29 12.59
CA MET A 582 -8.38 8.88 11.58
C MET A 582 -6.92 8.41 11.71
N PRO A 583 -6.34 8.39 12.94
CA PRO A 583 -5.02 7.78 13.12
C PRO A 583 -5.00 6.30 12.77
N TRP A 584 -5.99 5.53 13.24
CA TRP A 584 -6.10 4.10 12.93
C TRP A 584 -6.09 3.82 11.43
N ASP A 585 -7.00 4.44 10.67
CA ASP A 585 -7.19 4.18 9.24
C ASP A 585 -5.90 4.33 8.42
N THR A 586 -5.02 5.22 8.87
CA THR A 586 -3.75 5.50 8.21
C THR A 586 -2.60 4.69 8.80
N MET A 587 -2.46 4.73 10.14
CA MET A 587 -1.26 4.20 10.80
C MET A 587 -1.21 2.67 10.83
N VAL A 588 -2.32 1.96 10.63
CA VAL A 588 -2.29 0.50 10.43
C VAL A 588 -1.48 0.13 9.19
N GLY A 589 -1.59 0.89 8.11
CA GLY A 589 -0.78 0.71 6.90
C GLY A 589 0.68 1.10 7.10
N VAL A 590 0.95 2.21 7.79
CA VAL A 590 2.32 2.62 8.15
C VAL A 590 2.97 1.57 9.06
N ALA A 591 2.24 1.01 10.02
CA ALA A 591 2.74 -0.07 10.88
C ALA A 591 3.19 -1.29 10.07
N ARG A 592 2.41 -1.73 9.08
CA ARG A 592 2.81 -2.82 8.20
C ARG A 592 4.05 -2.48 7.38
N ARG A 593 4.10 -1.26 6.82
CA ARG A 593 5.25 -0.78 6.03
C ARG A 593 6.51 -0.63 6.88
N SER A 594 6.40 -0.16 8.12
CA SER A 594 7.53 -0.09 9.06
C SER A 594 8.03 -1.48 9.43
N TRP A 595 7.11 -2.43 9.64
CA TRP A 595 7.46 -3.82 9.90
C TRP A 595 8.13 -4.50 8.71
N ALA A 596 7.77 -4.12 7.48
CA ALA A 596 8.48 -4.49 6.26
C ALA A 596 9.84 -3.80 6.10
N ARG A 597 10.25 -2.94 7.05
CA ARG A 597 11.53 -2.21 7.10
C ARG A 597 11.65 -1.08 6.06
N ASN A 598 10.54 -0.52 5.63
CA ASN A 598 10.55 0.69 4.83
C ASN A 598 11.01 1.86 5.72
N ASP A 599 12.19 2.43 5.46
CA ASP A 599 12.85 3.42 6.33
C ASP A 599 11.98 4.64 6.68
N ASN A 600 11.25 5.17 5.70
CA ASN A 600 10.35 6.29 5.92
C ASN A 600 9.16 5.90 6.82
N ALA A 601 8.66 4.68 6.68
CA ALA A 601 7.58 4.18 7.52
C ALA A 601 8.07 3.91 8.96
N VAL A 602 9.29 3.39 9.14
CA VAL A 602 9.91 3.23 10.45
C VAL A 602 10.05 4.59 11.14
N THR A 603 10.58 5.59 10.45
CA THR A 603 10.71 6.97 10.97
C THR A 603 9.34 7.54 11.36
N THR A 604 8.34 7.37 10.49
CA THR A 604 6.97 7.85 10.73
C THR A 604 6.34 7.15 11.94
N ALA A 605 6.49 5.85 12.07
CA ALA A 605 5.99 5.09 13.21
C ALA A 605 6.68 5.48 14.54
N MET A 606 8.00 5.77 14.50
CA MET A 606 8.74 6.29 15.65
C MET A 606 8.21 7.66 16.09
N GLU A 607 8.00 8.59 15.15
CA GLU A 607 7.42 9.91 15.42
C GLU A 607 6.03 9.77 16.04
N TYR A 608 5.20 8.90 15.46
CA TYR A 608 3.85 8.64 15.94
C TYR A 608 3.83 8.06 17.36
N ASN A 609 4.67 7.07 17.65
CA ASN A 609 4.79 6.48 18.99
C ASN A 609 5.20 7.52 20.06
N ARG A 610 6.01 8.53 19.70
CA ARG A 610 6.37 9.63 20.60
C ARG A 610 5.20 10.57 20.88
N LEU A 611 4.42 10.90 19.83
CA LEU A 611 3.27 11.80 19.93
C LEU A 611 2.11 11.18 20.74
N TYR A 612 1.92 9.88 20.63
CA TYR A 612 0.84 9.12 21.26
C TYR A 612 1.32 8.20 22.38
N ALA A 613 2.44 8.53 23.02
CA ALA A 613 3.00 7.75 24.11
C ALA A 613 1.96 7.45 25.19
N GLY A 614 1.76 6.16 25.47
CA GLY A 614 0.75 5.67 26.43
C GLY A 614 -0.64 5.39 25.83
N GLN A 615 -0.93 5.82 24.60
CA GLN A 615 -2.18 5.51 23.89
C GLN A 615 -1.96 4.45 22.81
N ASP A 616 -1.04 4.72 21.88
CA ASP A 616 -0.69 3.83 20.77
C ASP A 616 0.76 3.36 20.90
N HIS A 617 1.01 2.13 20.43
CA HIS A 617 2.34 1.52 20.42
C HIS A 617 2.51 0.71 19.14
N ILE A 618 3.00 1.33 18.06
CA ILE A 618 3.34 0.60 16.84
C ILE A 618 4.63 -0.19 17.10
N THR A 619 4.62 -1.46 16.77
CA THR A 619 5.80 -2.34 16.83
C THR A 619 6.84 -1.86 15.82
N LEU A 620 8.06 -1.60 16.29
CA LEU A 620 9.17 -1.21 15.42
C LEU A 620 10.15 -2.39 15.25
N PRO A 621 10.56 -2.69 14.01
CA PRO A 621 11.59 -3.70 13.76
C PRO A 621 12.98 -3.17 14.17
N TYR A 622 13.88 -4.05 14.55
CA TYR A 622 15.31 -3.73 14.54
C TYR A 622 15.85 -3.63 13.10
N THR A 623 16.88 -2.83 12.90
CA THR A 623 17.63 -2.82 11.64
C THR A 623 18.25 -4.20 11.44
N ALA A 624 17.97 -4.86 10.32
CA ALA A 624 18.52 -6.17 10.03
C ALA A 624 19.97 -6.06 9.51
N LEU A 625 20.68 -7.20 9.54
CA LEU A 625 22.01 -7.31 8.94
C LEU A 625 21.89 -7.19 7.41
N GLU A 626 22.50 -6.16 6.84
CA GLU A 626 22.42 -5.83 5.41
C GLU A 626 23.61 -6.35 4.58
N ASP A 627 24.66 -6.86 5.24
CA ASP A 627 25.85 -7.37 4.56
C ASP A 627 25.54 -8.70 3.87
N ASP A 628 25.50 -8.67 2.54
CA ASP A 628 25.21 -9.84 1.70
C ASP A 628 26.28 -10.92 1.81
N ASP A 629 27.55 -10.54 1.94
CA ASP A 629 28.66 -11.51 2.04
C ASP A 629 28.59 -12.28 3.36
N ILE A 630 28.25 -11.60 4.45
CA ILE A 630 28.05 -12.24 5.76
C ILE A 630 26.84 -13.19 5.72
N ILE A 631 25.73 -12.78 5.13
CA ILE A 631 24.54 -13.63 4.99
C ILE A 631 24.85 -14.84 4.09
N ALA A 632 25.53 -14.65 2.97
CA ALA A 632 25.94 -15.75 2.08
C ALA A 632 26.89 -16.73 2.80
N ALA A 633 27.86 -16.23 3.55
CA ALA A 633 28.78 -17.07 4.33
C ALA A 633 28.03 -17.88 5.42
N VAL A 634 27.03 -17.29 6.06
CA VAL A 634 26.18 -17.98 7.04
C VAL A 634 25.37 -19.10 6.38
N LEU A 635 24.79 -18.86 5.21
CA LEU A 635 24.03 -19.86 4.45
C LEU A 635 24.91 -21.02 3.97
N HIS A 636 26.12 -20.72 3.47
CA HIS A 636 27.06 -21.77 3.06
C HIS A 636 27.58 -22.59 4.24
N GLY A 637 27.75 -21.99 5.41
CA GLY A 637 28.22 -22.69 6.63
C GLY A 637 27.10 -23.49 7.35
N ALA A 638 25.85 -23.34 6.97
CA ALA A 638 24.71 -24.10 7.50
C ALA A 638 24.48 -25.43 6.75
N ARG A 639 25.08 -25.59 5.55
CA ARG A 639 25.07 -26.83 4.74
C ARG A 639 26.19 -27.75 5.21
#